data_9aef9af3709da39cdecc0e949f148035
#
_entry.id   9aef9af3709da39cdecc0e949f148035
#
_cell.length_a   1.000
_cell.length_b   1.000
_cell.length_c   1.000
_cell.angle_alpha   90.00
_cell.angle_beta   90.00
_cell.angle_gamma   90.00
#
_symmetry.space_group_name_H-M   'P 1'
#
loop_
_entity.id
_entity.type
_entity.pdbx_description
1 polymer ?
#
loop_
_entity_poly.entity_id
_entity_poly.type
_entity_poly.pdbx_seq_one_letter_code
_entity_poly.pdbx_strand_id
1 'polypeptide(L)'
;MKNNYLNRLKSQWIWMLSAFMLFSGLSLAQTTTITGVVRSEGDMESIPGASVLVKGTTRGTTTNLDGEFSIQASPGDVLSISFIGYATQEVPILNQTSNIEVIMVSETSDLEEVVVVGYGSQLKKEITGSVQTVTGDDLADMPVSQITQKLQGRLAGVQINQTTGKPGQGMNVRIRGQLSVSAGSQPLYVVDGFPITGGINSINPDEIEDLTILKDAASTSLYGSRAANGVVLITTKKGKAGQTNVALNYYTGFQNVPHYNRLEMMDAVEFAQFKKESYEDAGQDVPVEFQNPSQYEGKTNDWYDALLQTAPISNYNLTITSNTDKMSTAVVAGFFDQKGVVLNTDYKRYSLRLNTDYKVSDKVRVGFNLAPSYVKDNTPRTDGDRGTGILFNALHTWPIMPIYDQNGELTYYNRLGAETGNIYAYPNYVRAAKEIINENTVTNVLTNGFVQYSPIEGLTLKSTINAEIRSEDYFWFNPSTASAGINQSIPTVAVSIRQGIRDFSWLNENLATYTRSFDDHNFDLLVGYTNQHFRREVTRVQADTYADDRLPTVQGGLNINRGGTNSGVGEWALTSLLSRINYNYKGKYIVSAAIRGDGSSRFGANNRWGVFPSISAGWVLSDEAFLMDAEKLSFAKVRASLGVTGNNNIGDYTQYALVNNTVNYVFNNNVVPGAAVSSLSNANLGWETTQQFDIGLD
;
A
#
# COMPACT_ATOMS: atom_id res chain seq x y z
N MET A 1 33.00 -42.50 32.30
CA MET A 1 33.88 -42.30 31.15
C MET A 1 33.22 -41.47 29.98
N LYS A 2 32.32 -40.52 30.26
CA LYS A 2 31.67 -39.70 29.22
C LYS A 2 32.02 -38.22 29.19
N ASN A 3 32.76 -37.73 30.19
CA ASN A 3 33.09 -36.28 30.28
C ASN A 3 34.45 -35.86 29.71
N ASN A 4 35.31 -36.78 29.29
CA ASN A 4 36.64 -36.43 28.80
C ASN A 4 36.74 -36.28 27.26
N TYR A 5 35.69 -36.69 26.49
CA TYR A 5 35.68 -36.53 25.04
C TYR A 5 35.22 -35.13 24.60
N LEU A 6 34.29 -34.51 25.30
CA LEU A 6 33.79 -33.18 24.98
C LEU A 6 34.79 -32.04 25.21
N ASN A 7 35.68 -32.19 26.18
CA ASN A 7 36.71 -31.18 26.46
C ASN A 7 37.90 -31.26 25.48
N ARG A 8 38.19 -32.41 24.90
CA ARG A 8 39.20 -32.54 23.80
C ARG A 8 38.74 -31.97 22.48
N LEU A 9 37.46 -32.09 22.12
CA LEU A 9 36.90 -31.49 20.90
C LEU A 9 36.86 -29.96 21.00
N LYS A 10 36.51 -29.37 22.14
CA LYS A 10 36.55 -27.91 22.30
C LYS A 10 37.94 -27.31 22.22
N SER A 11 38.96 -28.01 22.68
CA SER A 11 40.36 -27.59 22.62
C SER A 11 40.88 -27.63 21.16
N GLN A 12 40.49 -28.60 20.36
CA GLN A 12 40.93 -28.70 18.96
C GLN A 12 40.28 -27.64 18.06
N TRP A 13 39.03 -27.26 18.34
CA TRP A 13 38.34 -26.19 17.59
C TRP A 13 38.92 -24.79 17.90
N ILE A 14 39.39 -24.55 19.14
CA ILE A 14 40.03 -23.29 19.51
C ILE A 14 41.41 -23.16 18.83
N TRP A 15 42.15 -24.25 18.69
CA TRP A 15 43.45 -24.23 17.98
C TRP A 15 43.27 -24.14 16.46
N MET A 16 42.20 -24.67 15.87
CA MET A 16 41.90 -24.46 14.45
C MET A 16 41.42 -23.03 14.17
N LEU A 17 40.66 -22.39 15.04
CA LEU A 17 40.24 -21.00 14.88
C LEU A 17 41.43 -20.03 15.05
N SER A 18 42.37 -20.29 15.97
CA SER A 18 43.55 -19.47 16.13
C SER A 18 44.60 -19.67 15.01
N ALA A 19 44.68 -20.86 14.41
CA ALA A 19 45.49 -21.11 13.23
C ALA A 19 44.92 -20.44 11.96
N PHE A 20 43.57 -20.32 11.85
CA PHE A 20 42.90 -19.63 10.74
C PHE A 20 43.06 -18.10 10.84
N MET A 21 43.16 -17.52 12.04
CA MET A 21 43.43 -16.10 12.23
C MET A 21 44.89 -15.70 11.98
N LEU A 22 45.83 -16.63 12.01
CA LEU A 22 47.26 -16.35 11.75
C LEU A 22 47.65 -16.46 10.27
N PHE A 23 46.76 -16.95 9.38
CA PHE A 23 47.00 -17.01 7.94
C PHE A 23 46.30 -15.91 7.13
N SER A 24 45.73 -14.89 7.73
CA SER A 24 45.38 -13.63 7.06
C SER A 24 46.70 -12.89 6.75
N GLY A 25 47.46 -13.42 5.79
CA GLY A 25 48.57 -12.73 5.20
C GLY A 25 48.10 -11.37 4.67
N LEU A 26 48.61 -10.31 5.26
CA LEU A 26 48.55 -8.94 4.76
C LEU A 26 49.13 -8.92 3.35
N SER A 27 48.32 -9.18 2.32
CA SER A 27 48.59 -8.71 0.98
C SER A 27 48.53 -7.19 1.03
N LEU A 28 49.66 -6.56 1.25
CA LEU A 28 49.85 -5.12 0.97
C LEU A 28 49.66 -4.96 -0.54
N ALA A 29 48.42 -4.74 -0.96
CA ALA A 29 48.15 -4.28 -2.31
C ALA A 29 48.88 -2.95 -2.46
N GLN A 30 49.90 -2.90 -3.34
CA GLN A 30 50.55 -1.65 -3.70
C GLN A 30 49.51 -0.75 -4.39
N THR A 31 49.00 0.22 -3.65
CA THR A 31 48.19 1.27 -4.24
C THR A 31 49.08 2.23 -5.00
N THR A 32 48.69 2.53 -6.22
CA THR A 32 49.38 3.49 -7.08
C THR A 32 48.47 4.70 -7.27
N THR A 33 49.04 5.88 -7.41
CA THR A 33 48.27 7.09 -7.73
C THR A 33 47.87 7.03 -9.20
N ILE A 34 46.53 6.99 -9.43
CA ILE A 34 45.94 7.03 -10.76
C ILE A 34 45.47 8.46 -11.03
N THR A 35 45.82 9.01 -12.16
CA THR A 35 45.39 10.34 -12.61
C THR A 35 44.64 10.25 -13.92
N GLY A 36 43.68 11.13 -14.12
CA GLY A 36 42.88 11.19 -15.36
C GLY A 36 42.09 12.47 -15.48
N VAL A 37 41.39 12.61 -16.61
CA VAL A 37 40.51 13.74 -16.93
C VAL A 37 39.15 13.21 -17.34
N VAL A 38 38.08 13.85 -16.84
CA VAL A 38 36.70 13.55 -17.18
C VAL A 38 36.17 14.64 -18.11
N ARG A 39 35.61 14.23 -19.26
CA ARG A 39 35.07 15.11 -20.29
C ARG A 39 33.70 14.71 -20.72
N SER A 40 32.90 15.65 -21.25
CA SER A 40 31.62 15.42 -21.90
C SER A 40 31.80 14.90 -23.34
N GLU A 41 30.98 13.97 -23.79
CA GLU A 41 31.01 13.43 -25.16
C GLU A 41 30.60 14.48 -26.21
N GLY A 42 29.71 15.43 -25.89
CA GLY A 42 29.14 16.36 -26.88
C GLY A 42 30.09 17.46 -27.32
N ASP A 43 30.74 18.12 -26.39
CA ASP A 43 31.56 19.30 -26.60
C ASP A 43 33.02 19.11 -26.17
N MET A 44 33.36 17.96 -25.63
CA MET A 44 34.69 17.62 -25.06
C MET A 44 35.13 18.60 -23.93
N GLU A 45 34.15 19.32 -23.34
CA GLU A 45 34.43 20.17 -22.19
C GLU A 45 34.74 19.34 -20.94
N SER A 46 35.58 19.88 -20.09
CA SER A 46 35.96 19.26 -18.80
C SER A 46 34.76 19.27 -17.84
N ILE A 47 34.52 18.17 -17.13
CA ILE A 47 33.44 18.05 -16.14
C ILE A 47 34.02 18.25 -14.73
N PRO A 48 33.86 19.43 -14.09
CA PRO A 48 34.29 19.66 -12.72
C PRO A 48 33.29 19.08 -11.72
N GLY A 49 33.83 18.55 -10.60
CA GLY A 49 32.94 18.01 -9.52
C GLY A 49 32.42 16.60 -9.78
N ALA A 50 32.83 15.91 -10.84
CA ALA A 50 32.49 14.51 -11.05
C ALA A 50 33.05 13.63 -9.93
N SER A 51 32.24 12.75 -9.39
CA SER A 51 32.64 11.80 -8.35
C SER A 51 33.38 10.62 -8.97
N VAL A 52 34.56 10.33 -8.49
CA VAL A 52 35.39 9.19 -8.90
C VAL A 52 35.61 8.29 -7.70
N LEU A 53 35.05 7.07 -7.75
CA LEU A 53 35.04 6.11 -6.64
C LEU A 53 35.68 4.79 -7.08
N VAL A 54 36.47 4.18 -6.22
CA VAL A 54 36.96 2.80 -6.43
C VAL A 54 35.79 1.86 -6.06
N LYS A 55 35.26 1.15 -7.05
CA LYS A 55 34.07 0.28 -6.92
C LYS A 55 34.26 -0.73 -5.79
N GLY A 56 33.23 -0.84 -4.91
CA GLY A 56 33.28 -1.73 -3.75
C GLY A 56 34.09 -1.23 -2.55
N THR A 57 34.54 0.02 -2.56
CA THR A 57 35.29 0.64 -1.45
C THR A 57 34.72 2.03 -1.10
N THR A 58 35.15 2.60 0.01
CA THR A 58 34.85 3.99 0.40
C THR A 58 35.87 5.00 -0.11
N ARG A 59 36.83 4.58 -0.94
CA ARG A 59 37.90 5.46 -1.49
C ARG A 59 37.38 6.20 -2.70
N GLY A 60 37.29 7.51 -2.63
CA GLY A 60 36.80 8.37 -3.71
C GLY A 60 37.50 9.74 -3.71
N THR A 61 37.38 10.43 -4.84
CA THR A 61 37.79 11.82 -5.06
C THR A 61 36.78 12.52 -5.97
N THR A 62 36.95 13.82 -6.17
CA THR A 62 36.14 14.58 -7.15
C THR A 62 37.10 15.26 -8.14
N THR A 63 36.63 15.50 -9.36
CA THR A 63 37.39 16.26 -10.36
C THR A 63 37.48 17.73 -9.99
N ASN A 64 38.64 18.35 -10.36
CA ASN A 64 38.90 19.78 -10.22
C ASN A 64 38.19 20.59 -11.35
N LEU A 65 38.44 21.91 -11.43
CA LEU A 65 37.84 22.79 -12.44
C LEU A 65 38.25 22.43 -13.88
N ASP A 66 39.37 21.78 -14.07
CA ASP A 66 39.88 21.32 -15.38
C ASP A 66 39.41 19.87 -15.67
N GLY A 67 38.53 19.30 -14.85
CA GLY A 67 38.04 17.93 -14.98
C GLY A 67 39.03 16.85 -14.55
N GLU A 68 40.19 17.23 -13.96
CA GLU A 68 41.24 16.30 -13.58
C GLU A 68 40.94 15.66 -12.21
N PHE A 69 41.30 14.39 -12.06
CA PHE A 69 41.25 13.67 -10.78
C PHE A 69 42.56 12.94 -10.46
N SER A 70 42.75 12.69 -9.18
CA SER A 70 43.82 11.86 -8.66
C SER A 70 43.32 10.99 -7.53
N ILE A 71 43.47 9.66 -7.65
CA ILE A 71 42.95 8.68 -6.71
C ILE A 71 43.92 7.53 -6.47
N GLN A 72 43.96 7.00 -5.25
CA GLN A 72 44.77 5.84 -4.90
C GLN A 72 43.98 4.55 -5.21
N ALA A 73 44.46 3.75 -6.15
CA ALA A 73 43.86 2.49 -6.53
C ALA A 73 44.92 1.43 -6.91
N SER A 74 44.51 0.18 -7.02
CA SER A 74 45.39 -0.95 -7.38
C SER A 74 45.09 -1.44 -8.80
N PRO A 75 46.09 -2.02 -9.52
CA PRO A 75 45.81 -2.73 -10.76
C PRO A 75 44.76 -3.83 -10.56
N GLY A 76 43.74 -3.81 -11.40
CA GLY A 76 42.58 -4.69 -11.27
C GLY A 76 41.34 -4.06 -10.59
N ASP A 77 41.49 -2.90 -9.94
CA ASP A 77 40.37 -2.12 -9.44
C ASP A 77 39.52 -1.54 -10.61
N VAL A 78 38.26 -1.21 -10.37
CA VAL A 78 37.42 -0.52 -11.34
C VAL A 78 37.05 0.85 -10.74
N LEU A 79 37.28 1.93 -11.51
CA LEU A 79 36.82 3.26 -11.15
C LEU A 79 35.35 3.41 -11.62
N SER A 80 34.50 3.85 -10.74
CA SER A 80 33.12 4.27 -11.04
C SER A 80 33.09 5.79 -11.02
N ILE A 81 32.85 6.41 -12.18
CA ILE A 81 32.80 7.86 -12.37
C ILE A 81 31.33 8.25 -12.61
N SER A 82 30.81 9.17 -11.79
CA SER A 82 29.45 9.65 -11.87
C SER A 82 29.37 11.17 -11.75
N PHE A 83 28.44 11.77 -12.51
CA PHE A 83 28.11 13.19 -12.43
C PHE A 83 26.63 13.39 -12.75
N ILE A 84 25.98 14.40 -12.18
CA ILE A 84 24.56 14.70 -12.38
C ILE A 84 24.31 14.98 -13.86
N GLY A 85 23.38 14.26 -14.48
CA GLY A 85 23.03 14.38 -15.90
C GLY A 85 23.91 13.58 -16.86
N TYR A 86 24.77 12.69 -16.35
CA TYR A 86 25.61 11.82 -17.14
C TYR A 86 25.52 10.37 -16.70
N ALA A 87 25.57 9.44 -17.66
CA ALA A 87 25.60 8.01 -17.38
C ALA A 87 26.89 7.63 -16.62
N THR A 88 26.74 6.86 -15.54
CA THR A 88 27.88 6.37 -14.76
C THR A 88 28.79 5.52 -15.61
N GLN A 89 30.10 5.88 -15.68
CA GLN A 89 31.12 5.14 -16.42
C GLN A 89 31.96 4.27 -15.49
N GLU A 90 32.15 3.01 -15.88
CA GLU A 90 33.07 2.09 -15.16
C GLU A 90 34.32 1.86 -15.97
N VAL A 91 35.46 2.24 -15.41
CA VAL A 91 36.76 2.15 -16.07
C VAL A 91 37.68 1.18 -15.32
N PRO A 92 37.99 0.00 -15.90
CA PRO A 92 38.93 -0.94 -15.26
C PRO A 92 40.37 -0.42 -15.34
N ILE A 93 41.06 -0.47 -14.20
CA ILE A 93 42.49 -0.11 -14.12
C ILE A 93 43.32 -1.34 -14.53
N LEU A 94 43.80 -1.37 -15.76
CA LEU A 94 44.63 -2.48 -16.24
C LEU A 94 46.13 -2.24 -15.84
N ASN A 95 46.92 -1.56 -16.66
CA ASN A 95 48.32 -1.27 -16.38
C ASN A 95 48.66 0.23 -16.55
N GLN A 96 47.69 1.07 -16.83
CA GLN A 96 47.87 2.52 -16.98
C GLN A 96 47.72 3.20 -15.63
N THR A 97 48.72 3.96 -15.20
CA THR A 97 48.75 4.69 -13.93
C THR A 97 48.53 6.19 -14.08
N SER A 98 48.56 6.71 -15.31
CA SER A 98 48.44 8.16 -15.57
C SER A 98 47.69 8.43 -16.87
N ASN A 99 47.03 9.59 -16.94
CA ASN A 99 46.27 10.11 -18.09
C ASN A 99 45.11 9.22 -18.58
N ILE A 100 44.26 8.75 -17.66
CA ILE A 100 43.02 8.11 -18.05
C ILE A 100 42.06 9.18 -18.52
N GLU A 101 41.67 9.17 -19.79
CA GLU A 101 40.64 10.03 -20.32
C GLU A 101 39.29 9.28 -20.22
N VAL A 102 38.32 9.88 -19.53
CA VAL A 102 36.99 9.34 -19.35
C VAL A 102 35.99 10.26 -20.04
N ILE A 103 35.33 9.75 -21.06
CA ILE A 103 34.28 10.48 -21.77
C ILE A 103 32.93 10.08 -21.18
N MET A 104 32.26 11.01 -20.52
CA MET A 104 30.93 10.80 -19.98
C MET A 104 29.87 11.13 -21.01
N VAL A 105 28.98 10.18 -21.23
CA VAL A 105 27.81 10.31 -22.11
C VAL A 105 26.71 11.01 -21.35
N SER A 106 26.11 12.06 -21.91
CA SER A 106 24.96 12.74 -21.30
C SER A 106 23.82 11.74 -21.15
N GLU A 107 23.26 11.63 -19.96
CA GLU A 107 22.14 10.76 -19.68
C GLU A 107 20.84 11.43 -20.18
N THR A 108 20.52 11.23 -21.46
CA THR A 108 19.24 11.62 -22.06
C THR A 108 18.15 10.59 -21.71
N SER A 109 18.19 9.98 -20.52
CA SER A 109 17.45 8.77 -20.19
C SER A 109 15.94 8.99 -20.03
N ASP A 110 15.47 10.21 -19.84
CA ASP A 110 14.02 10.49 -19.66
C ASP A 110 13.17 10.25 -20.91
N LEU A 111 13.77 10.23 -22.10
CA LEU A 111 13.04 10.07 -23.37
C LEU A 111 12.89 8.61 -23.81
N GLU A 112 13.75 7.71 -23.31
CA GLU A 112 13.70 6.27 -23.56
C GLU A 112 13.01 5.48 -22.45
N GLU A 113 12.51 6.16 -21.41
CA GLU A 113 11.80 5.51 -20.31
C GLU A 113 10.55 4.79 -20.84
N VAL A 114 10.49 3.47 -20.58
CA VAL A 114 9.35 2.62 -20.94
C VAL A 114 8.38 2.55 -19.76
N VAL A 115 7.18 3.03 -19.97
CA VAL A 115 6.13 3.05 -18.93
C VAL A 115 5.08 1.98 -19.23
N VAL A 116 4.66 1.23 -18.23
CA VAL A 116 3.55 0.29 -18.33
C VAL A 116 2.24 1.07 -18.41
N VAL A 117 1.50 0.92 -19.50
CA VAL A 117 0.20 1.58 -19.73
C VAL A 117 -0.81 0.57 -20.26
N GLY A 118 -1.87 0.36 -19.52
CA GLY A 118 -2.92 -0.58 -19.90
C GLY A 118 -2.37 -2.00 -20.10
N TYR A 119 -2.69 -2.61 -21.22
CA TYR A 119 -2.26 -3.97 -21.59
C TYR A 119 -0.96 -3.96 -22.40
N GLY A 120 0.03 -3.15 -22.03
CA GLY A 120 1.32 -3.08 -22.69
C GLY A 120 2.26 -2.07 -22.06
N SER A 121 3.37 -1.82 -22.72
CA SER A 121 4.32 -0.78 -22.38
C SER A 121 4.55 0.16 -23.57
N GLN A 122 4.78 1.44 -23.30
CA GLN A 122 5.04 2.46 -24.29
C GLN A 122 6.20 3.34 -23.85
N LEU A 123 6.90 3.91 -24.82
CA LEU A 123 7.89 4.95 -24.51
C LEU A 123 7.16 6.17 -23.91
N LYS A 124 7.71 6.76 -22.86
CA LYS A 124 7.12 7.91 -22.16
C LYS A 124 6.77 9.06 -23.11
N LYS A 125 7.62 9.31 -24.10
CA LYS A 125 7.37 10.33 -25.14
C LYS A 125 6.14 10.05 -26.00
N GLU A 126 5.76 8.77 -26.16
CA GLU A 126 4.63 8.34 -27.01
C GLU A 126 3.30 8.30 -26.27
N ILE A 127 3.31 8.45 -24.94
CA ILE A 127 2.09 8.45 -24.14
C ILE A 127 1.32 9.75 -24.38
N THR A 128 0.07 9.63 -24.81
CA THR A 128 -0.83 10.77 -25.04
C THR A 128 -1.78 11.05 -23.88
N GLY A 129 -1.83 10.16 -22.92
CA GLY A 129 -2.62 10.29 -21.68
C GLY A 129 -1.87 10.99 -20.54
N SER A 130 -2.61 11.34 -19.48
CA SER A 130 -2.03 11.89 -18.25
C SER A 130 -1.55 10.76 -17.33
N VAL A 131 -0.27 10.46 -17.41
CA VAL A 131 0.37 9.36 -16.68
C VAL A 131 1.51 9.90 -15.82
N GLN A 132 1.65 9.36 -14.61
CA GLN A 132 2.76 9.68 -13.72
C GLN A 132 3.28 8.38 -13.08
N THR A 133 4.60 8.17 -13.16
CA THR A 133 5.28 7.00 -12.58
C THR A 133 6.15 7.43 -11.40
N VAL A 134 6.21 6.57 -10.39
CA VAL A 134 7.13 6.66 -9.25
C VAL A 134 7.84 5.32 -9.15
N THR A 135 9.15 5.33 -9.09
CA THR A 135 9.96 4.12 -9.00
C THR A 135 10.04 3.60 -7.56
N GLY A 136 10.34 2.32 -7.40
CA GLY A 136 10.55 1.71 -6.08
C GLY A 136 11.72 2.35 -5.33
N ASP A 137 12.75 2.80 -6.04
CA ASP A 137 13.92 3.46 -5.45
C ASP A 137 13.55 4.82 -4.86
N ASP A 138 12.67 5.60 -5.50
CA ASP A 138 12.12 6.85 -4.95
C ASP A 138 11.34 6.65 -3.65
N LEU A 139 10.90 5.42 -3.41
CA LEU A 139 10.07 5.04 -2.27
C LEU A 139 10.87 4.29 -1.18
N ALA A 140 12.16 3.98 -1.40
CA ALA A 140 12.94 3.09 -0.53
C ALA A 140 13.15 3.66 0.88
N ASP A 141 13.37 4.97 1.02
CA ASP A 141 13.84 5.62 2.26
C ASP A 141 12.76 5.83 3.33
N MET A 142 11.52 5.40 3.11
CA MET A 142 10.42 5.61 4.07
C MET A 142 10.11 4.34 4.86
N PRO A 143 10.33 4.32 6.20
CA PRO A 143 10.03 3.16 7.06
C PRO A 143 8.54 3.09 7.42
N VAL A 144 7.69 2.82 6.45
CA VAL A 144 6.23 2.76 6.63
C VAL A 144 5.65 1.42 6.18
N SER A 145 4.52 1.03 6.79
CA SER A 145 3.88 -0.26 6.55
C SER A 145 3.14 -0.35 5.21
N GLN A 146 2.66 0.79 4.69
CA GLN A 146 1.75 0.84 3.56
C GLN A 146 2.32 1.64 2.39
N ILE A 147 2.11 1.14 1.16
CA ILE A 147 2.56 1.83 -0.06
C ILE A 147 1.93 3.21 -0.21
N THR A 148 0.67 3.37 0.19
CA THR A 148 -0.05 4.65 0.11
C THR A 148 0.59 5.74 0.96
N GLN A 149 1.23 5.40 2.08
CA GLN A 149 1.97 6.35 2.91
C GLN A 149 3.22 6.88 2.18
N LYS A 150 3.91 6.01 1.43
CA LYS A 150 5.08 6.40 0.63
C LYS A 150 4.73 7.36 -0.52
N LEU A 151 3.48 7.32 -1.00
CA LEU A 151 3.01 8.13 -2.14
C LEU A 151 2.48 9.50 -1.75
N GLN A 152 2.21 9.75 -0.46
CA GLN A 152 1.61 11.00 0.01
C GLN A 152 2.48 12.20 -0.32
N GLY A 153 1.90 13.21 -1.00
CA GLY A 153 2.57 14.46 -1.40
C GLY A 153 3.50 14.33 -2.63
N ARG A 154 3.68 13.13 -3.22
CA ARG A 154 4.58 12.91 -4.35
C ARG A 154 3.91 12.95 -5.71
N LEU A 155 2.59 12.93 -5.76
CA LEU A 155 1.80 12.72 -6.97
C LEU A 155 0.88 13.90 -7.23
N ALA A 156 1.09 14.63 -8.32
CA ALA A 156 0.24 15.73 -8.71
C ALA A 156 -1.19 15.26 -9.03
N GLY A 157 -2.21 15.94 -8.50
CA GLY A 157 -3.62 15.58 -8.71
C GLY A 157 -4.07 14.29 -7.99
N VAL A 158 -3.26 13.78 -7.06
CA VAL A 158 -3.61 12.63 -6.20
C VAL A 158 -3.65 13.08 -4.75
N GLN A 159 -4.81 12.99 -4.15
CA GLN A 159 -5.01 13.27 -2.73
C GLN A 159 -4.93 11.97 -1.95
N ILE A 160 -4.04 11.91 -0.97
CA ILE A 160 -3.87 10.76 -0.08
C ILE A 160 -4.03 11.26 1.35
N ASN A 161 -5.11 10.80 1.99
CA ASN A 161 -5.45 11.21 3.35
C ASN A 161 -5.39 10.02 4.29
N GLN A 162 -4.64 10.19 5.36
CA GLN A 162 -4.64 9.24 6.48
C GLN A 162 -5.83 9.55 7.38
N THR A 163 -6.72 8.59 7.56
CA THR A 163 -7.92 8.75 8.41
C THR A 163 -7.67 8.34 9.85
N THR A 164 -6.64 7.53 10.09
CA THR A 164 -6.27 7.03 11.42
C THR A 164 -4.76 6.76 11.47
N GLY A 165 -4.16 6.90 12.65
CA GLY A 165 -2.75 6.56 12.90
C GLY A 165 -2.52 5.09 13.32
N LYS A 166 -3.52 4.23 13.24
CA LYS A 166 -3.39 2.81 13.61
C LYS A 166 -2.38 2.08 12.73
N PRO A 167 -1.55 1.20 13.30
CA PRO A 167 -0.65 0.36 12.51
C PRO A 167 -1.40 -0.41 11.41
N GLY A 168 -0.81 -0.50 10.22
CA GLY A 168 -1.35 -1.30 9.12
C GLY A 168 -2.62 -0.77 8.45
N GLN A 169 -3.21 0.31 8.92
CA GLN A 169 -4.41 0.89 8.29
C GLN A 169 -4.07 1.61 6.98
N GLY A 170 -4.88 1.34 5.95
CA GLY A 170 -4.75 1.97 4.64
C GLY A 170 -5.13 3.45 4.66
N MET A 171 -4.67 4.16 3.64
CA MET A 171 -5.03 5.55 3.42
C MET A 171 -6.11 5.66 2.34
N ASN A 172 -6.90 6.72 2.42
CA ASN A 172 -7.85 7.05 1.35
C ASN A 172 -7.12 7.74 0.21
N VAL A 173 -7.16 7.12 -0.97
CA VAL A 173 -6.57 7.65 -2.19
C VAL A 173 -7.68 8.17 -3.09
N ARG A 174 -7.53 9.40 -3.61
CA ARG A 174 -8.44 10.01 -4.58
C ARG A 174 -7.64 10.63 -5.71
N ILE A 175 -8.04 10.34 -6.95
CA ILE A 175 -7.43 10.91 -8.14
C ILE A 175 -8.40 11.93 -8.74
N ARG A 176 -7.97 13.20 -8.86
CA ARG A 176 -8.74 14.33 -9.42
C ARG A 176 -10.06 14.68 -8.71
N GLY A 177 -10.50 13.94 -7.70
CA GLY A 177 -11.69 14.26 -6.93
C GLY A 177 -12.69 13.11 -6.78
N GLN A 178 -13.90 13.40 -6.32
CA GLN A 178 -14.97 12.44 -6.15
C GLN A 178 -15.92 12.50 -7.34
N LEU A 179 -16.05 11.40 -8.07
CA LEU A 179 -16.89 11.31 -9.28
C LEU A 179 -18.28 10.74 -9.00
N SER A 180 -18.44 9.94 -7.94
CA SER A 180 -19.72 9.32 -7.59
C SER A 180 -20.14 9.68 -6.17
N VAL A 181 -21.46 9.81 -5.96
CA VAL A 181 -22.05 10.05 -4.63
C VAL A 181 -22.10 8.77 -3.81
N SER A 182 -22.42 7.62 -4.43
CA SER A 182 -22.70 6.35 -3.74
C SER A 182 -21.81 5.17 -4.16
N ALA A 183 -21.16 5.23 -5.33
CA ALA A 183 -20.36 4.13 -5.87
C ALA A 183 -18.88 4.17 -5.46
N GLY A 184 -18.53 4.99 -4.46
CA GLY A 184 -17.16 5.12 -3.94
C GLY A 184 -16.27 6.02 -4.78
N SER A 185 -15.08 6.36 -4.26
CA SER A 185 -14.10 7.25 -4.89
C SER A 185 -12.68 6.68 -4.94
N GLN A 186 -12.51 5.41 -4.54
CA GLN A 186 -11.20 4.74 -4.58
C GLN A 186 -10.81 4.40 -6.03
N PRO A 187 -9.53 4.56 -6.40
CA PRO A 187 -9.04 4.14 -7.71
C PRO A 187 -9.03 2.62 -7.83
N LEU A 188 -8.98 2.13 -9.06
CA LEU A 188 -8.74 0.72 -9.34
C LEU A 188 -7.26 0.40 -9.15
N TYR A 189 -6.93 -0.60 -8.33
CA TYR A 189 -5.58 -1.11 -8.20
C TYR A 189 -5.37 -2.31 -9.11
N VAL A 190 -4.29 -2.28 -9.88
CA VAL A 190 -3.91 -3.34 -10.83
C VAL A 190 -2.50 -3.79 -10.51
N VAL A 191 -2.31 -5.04 -10.13
CA VAL A 191 -1.01 -5.63 -9.76
C VAL A 191 -0.57 -6.59 -10.86
N ASP A 192 0.55 -6.30 -11.52
CA ASP A 192 1.08 -7.08 -12.65
C ASP A 192 0.03 -7.39 -13.74
N GLY A 193 -0.86 -6.43 -14.01
CA GLY A 193 -1.96 -6.53 -14.95
C GLY A 193 -3.26 -7.09 -14.37
N PHE A 194 -3.28 -7.62 -13.14
CA PHE A 194 -4.48 -8.13 -12.50
C PHE A 194 -5.21 -7.06 -11.66
N PRO A 195 -6.43 -6.66 -12.02
CA PRO A 195 -7.26 -5.77 -11.21
C PRO A 195 -7.73 -6.48 -9.95
N ILE A 196 -7.12 -6.16 -8.81
CA ILE A 196 -7.46 -6.76 -7.52
C ILE A 196 -8.80 -6.26 -7.00
N THR A 197 -9.48 -7.10 -6.22
CA THR A 197 -10.77 -6.78 -5.57
C THR A 197 -10.61 -6.48 -4.09
N GLY A 198 -9.51 -6.93 -3.49
CA GLY A 198 -9.10 -6.62 -2.12
C GLY A 198 -8.35 -5.28 -2.03
N GLY A 199 -8.05 -4.86 -0.81
CA GLY A 199 -7.21 -3.69 -0.56
C GLY A 199 -5.72 -3.98 -0.78
N ILE A 200 -4.93 -2.93 -1.06
CA ILE A 200 -3.47 -3.04 -1.27
C ILE A 200 -2.67 -3.18 0.03
N ASN A 201 -3.32 -3.18 1.20
CA ASN A 201 -2.65 -3.22 2.50
C ASN A 201 -1.87 -4.53 2.76
N SER A 202 -2.22 -5.60 2.05
CA SER A 202 -1.52 -6.89 2.11
C SER A 202 -0.25 -6.94 1.25
N ILE A 203 -0.07 -5.97 0.34
CA ILE A 203 1.08 -5.91 -0.56
C ILE A 203 2.27 -5.32 0.20
N ASN A 204 3.43 -5.98 0.08
CA ASN A 204 4.67 -5.47 0.63
C ASN A 204 5.22 -4.34 -0.26
N PRO A 205 5.43 -3.11 0.26
CA PRO A 205 6.02 -2.02 -0.53
C PRO A 205 7.37 -2.38 -1.18
N ASP A 206 8.15 -3.23 -0.53
CA ASP A 206 9.49 -3.63 -1.01
C ASP A 206 9.45 -4.64 -2.19
N GLU A 207 8.26 -5.18 -2.52
CA GLU A 207 8.05 -6.00 -3.72
C GLU A 207 7.89 -5.18 -5.00
N ILE A 208 7.65 -3.87 -4.86
CA ILE A 208 7.26 -2.99 -5.97
C ILE A 208 8.50 -2.49 -6.71
N GLU A 209 8.49 -2.58 -8.03
CA GLU A 209 9.46 -1.98 -8.94
C GLU A 209 9.01 -0.57 -9.34
N ASP A 210 7.76 -0.45 -9.83
CA ASP A 210 7.18 0.80 -10.29
C ASP A 210 5.72 0.94 -9.88
N LEU A 211 5.29 2.17 -9.72
CA LEU A 211 3.90 2.53 -9.51
C LEU A 211 3.52 3.62 -10.51
N THR A 212 2.58 3.31 -11.41
CA THR A 212 2.11 4.20 -12.45
C THR A 212 0.66 4.57 -12.23
N ILE A 213 0.34 5.88 -12.25
CA ILE A 213 -1.01 6.38 -12.06
C ILE A 213 -1.56 6.90 -13.37
N LEU A 214 -2.70 6.34 -13.80
CA LEU A 214 -3.48 6.75 -14.94
C LEU A 214 -4.61 7.67 -14.45
N LYS A 215 -4.62 8.91 -14.93
CA LYS A 215 -5.48 9.96 -14.38
C LYS A 215 -6.61 10.39 -15.30
N ASP A 216 -6.48 10.17 -16.61
CA ASP A 216 -7.47 10.59 -17.61
C ASP A 216 -8.22 9.43 -18.24
N ALA A 217 -9.34 9.73 -18.89
CA ALA A 217 -10.19 8.71 -19.49
C ALA A 217 -9.53 7.97 -20.66
N ALA A 218 -8.60 8.58 -21.39
CA ALA A 218 -7.91 7.89 -22.48
C ALA A 218 -6.95 6.83 -21.97
N SER A 219 -6.15 7.13 -20.95
CA SER A 219 -5.23 6.17 -20.32
C SER A 219 -5.96 5.06 -19.54
N THR A 220 -7.14 5.38 -18.95
CA THR A 220 -7.91 4.43 -18.13
C THR A 220 -8.93 3.62 -18.90
N SER A 221 -9.28 4.00 -20.15
CA SER A 221 -10.35 3.39 -20.95
C SER A 221 -10.24 1.87 -21.11
N LEU A 222 -9.01 1.35 -21.23
CA LEU A 222 -8.76 -0.08 -21.37
C LEU A 222 -9.12 -0.88 -20.10
N TYR A 223 -9.14 -0.24 -18.92
CA TYR A 223 -9.61 -0.84 -17.68
C TYR A 223 -11.12 -0.71 -17.48
N GLY A 224 -11.78 0.04 -18.35
CA GLY A 224 -13.23 0.10 -18.54
C GLY A 224 -14.00 0.62 -17.33
N SER A 225 -15.05 -0.09 -17.02
CA SER A 225 -16.11 0.30 -16.10
C SER A 225 -15.71 0.39 -14.61
N ARG A 226 -14.48 0.10 -14.23
CA ARG A 226 -13.98 0.25 -12.86
C ARG A 226 -12.94 1.36 -12.72
N ALA A 227 -12.59 2.00 -13.84
CA ALA A 227 -11.50 2.94 -13.92
C ALA A 227 -11.93 4.42 -13.89
N ALA A 228 -13.21 4.71 -13.65
CA ALA A 228 -13.72 6.08 -13.56
C ALA A 228 -12.94 6.95 -12.55
N ASN A 229 -12.61 6.38 -11.40
CA ASN A 229 -11.84 7.07 -10.34
C ASN A 229 -10.32 7.05 -10.57
N GLY A 230 -9.84 6.69 -11.78
CA GLY A 230 -8.42 6.50 -12.08
C GLY A 230 -7.92 5.08 -11.79
N VAL A 231 -6.71 4.79 -12.23
CA VAL A 231 -6.07 3.47 -12.07
C VAL A 231 -4.68 3.65 -11.48
N VAL A 232 -4.33 2.80 -10.53
CA VAL A 232 -3.00 2.67 -9.95
C VAL A 232 -2.43 1.34 -10.40
N LEU A 233 -1.48 1.38 -11.33
CA LEU A 233 -0.75 0.21 -11.80
C LEU A 233 0.43 -0.03 -10.86
N ILE A 234 0.56 -1.24 -10.40
CA ILE A 234 1.66 -1.69 -9.54
C ILE A 234 2.42 -2.77 -10.30
N THR A 235 3.65 -2.45 -10.69
CA THR A 235 4.58 -3.40 -11.29
C THR A 235 5.48 -3.94 -10.19
N THR A 236 5.62 -5.26 -10.09
CA THR A 236 6.45 -5.89 -9.07
C THR A 236 7.80 -6.30 -9.63
N LYS A 237 8.78 -6.44 -8.75
CA LYS A 237 10.18 -6.76 -9.10
C LYS A 237 10.28 -8.03 -9.93
N LYS A 238 11.12 -7.96 -10.97
CA LYS A 238 11.48 -9.06 -11.88
C LYS A 238 12.99 -9.24 -11.94
N GLY A 239 13.46 -10.34 -12.48
CA GLY A 239 14.89 -10.53 -12.73
C GLY A 239 15.40 -9.54 -13.77
N LYS A 240 16.47 -8.80 -13.47
CA LYS A 240 17.15 -7.89 -14.41
C LYS A 240 18.20 -8.67 -15.19
N ALA A 241 18.38 -8.37 -16.48
CA ALA A 241 19.23 -9.14 -17.40
C ALA A 241 20.69 -9.30 -16.92
N GLY A 242 21.23 -10.49 -17.03
CA GLY A 242 22.66 -10.79 -16.95
C GLY A 242 23.24 -10.99 -15.55
N GLN A 243 22.48 -10.85 -14.44
CA GLN A 243 23.00 -10.98 -13.08
C GLN A 243 22.02 -11.66 -12.12
N THR A 244 22.58 -12.50 -11.23
CA THR A 244 21.86 -12.92 -10.03
C THR A 244 22.22 -11.94 -8.91
N ASN A 245 21.20 -11.31 -8.35
CA ASN A 245 21.36 -10.36 -7.25
C ASN A 245 20.63 -10.87 -6.02
N VAL A 246 21.28 -10.77 -4.85
CA VAL A 246 20.70 -11.06 -3.55
C VAL A 246 20.81 -9.81 -2.69
N ALA A 247 19.68 -9.24 -2.30
CA ALA A 247 19.63 -8.05 -1.46
C ALA A 247 18.84 -8.36 -0.18
N LEU A 248 19.41 -7.98 0.98
CA LEU A 248 18.76 -8.03 2.26
C LEU A 248 18.60 -6.60 2.78
N ASN A 249 17.36 -6.13 2.88
CA ASN A 249 17.02 -4.83 3.46
C ASN A 249 16.47 -5.06 4.88
N TYR A 250 17.03 -4.35 5.84
CA TYR A 250 16.63 -4.42 7.21
C TYR A 250 16.61 -3.04 7.84
N TYR A 251 15.57 -2.72 8.58
CA TYR A 251 15.57 -1.59 9.50
C TYR A 251 14.81 -1.91 10.78
N THR A 252 15.19 -1.23 11.85
CA THR A 252 14.47 -1.21 13.11
C THR A 252 14.47 0.21 13.69
N GLY A 253 13.46 0.54 14.47
CA GLY A 253 13.33 1.85 15.08
C GLY A 253 12.29 1.87 16.17
N PHE A 254 12.07 3.06 16.72
CA PHE A 254 11.07 3.32 17.75
C PHE A 254 10.20 4.49 17.34
N GLN A 255 8.92 4.38 17.62
CA GLN A 255 7.91 5.41 17.37
C GLN A 255 7.36 5.92 18.70
N ASN A 256 7.15 7.22 18.82
CA ASN A 256 6.48 7.83 19.96
C ASN A 256 5.68 9.05 19.53
N VAL A 257 4.77 9.52 20.38
CA VAL A 257 4.10 10.80 20.22
C VAL A 257 4.95 11.85 20.93
N PRO A 258 5.59 12.79 20.20
CA PRO A 258 6.43 13.82 20.83
C PRO A 258 5.58 14.76 21.70
N HIS A 259 6.17 15.26 22.80
CA HIS A 259 5.45 16.12 23.73
C HIS A 259 4.82 17.37 23.09
N TYR A 260 5.51 17.99 22.13
CA TYR A 260 5.00 19.19 21.45
C TYR A 260 3.78 18.93 20.54
N ASN A 261 3.46 17.67 20.24
CA ASN A 261 2.25 17.26 19.51
C ASN A 261 1.14 16.72 20.42
N ARG A 262 1.36 16.71 21.72
CA ARG A 262 0.34 16.32 22.69
C ARG A 262 -0.53 17.48 23.05
N LEU A 263 -1.79 17.21 23.35
CA LEU A 263 -2.69 18.22 23.89
C LEU A 263 -2.29 18.56 25.32
N GLU A 264 -2.17 19.82 25.63
CA GLU A 264 -2.03 20.29 27.01
C GLU A 264 -3.37 20.14 27.72
N MET A 265 -3.39 19.33 28.76
CA MET A 265 -4.59 19.02 29.55
C MET A 265 -4.49 19.73 30.90
N MET A 266 -5.64 20.13 31.45
CA MET A 266 -5.68 20.64 32.81
C MET A 266 -5.15 19.60 33.79
N ASP A 267 -4.36 20.06 34.77
CA ASP A 267 -4.03 19.23 35.91
C ASP A 267 -5.24 19.04 36.86
N ALA A 268 -5.09 18.24 37.88
CA ALA A 268 -6.21 17.92 38.79
C ALA A 268 -6.66 19.13 39.62
N VAL A 269 -5.74 20.03 39.97
CA VAL A 269 -6.04 21.25 40.72
C VAL A 269 -6.72 22.28 39.83
N GLU A 270 -6.17 22.52 38.65
CA GLU A 270 -6.75 23.40 37.64
C GLU A 270 -8.17 22.98 37.26
N PHE A 271 -8.35 21.68 37.03
CA PHE A 271 -9.66 21.12 36.70
C PHE A 271 -10.67 21.30 37.84
N ALA A 272 -10.28 21.02 39.10
CA ALA A 272 -11.15 21.18 40.25
C ALA A 272 -11.49 22.66 40.50
N GLN A 273 -10.53 23.57 40.27
CA GLN A 273 -10.75 24.99 40.35
C GLN A 273 -11.73 25.49 39.25
N PHE A 274 -11.50 25.06 38.02
CA PHE A 274 -12.39 25.36 36.89
C PHE A 274 -13.84 24.89 37.17
N LYS A 275 -13.99 23.67 37.73
CA LYS A 275 -15.31 23.15 38.09
C LYS A 275 -15.95 23.95 39.21
N LYS A 276 -15.20 24.31 40.26
CA LYS A 276 -15.67 25.17 41.34
C LYS A 276 -16.22 26.49 40.79
N GLU A 277 -15.41 27.21 40.03
CA GLU A 277 -15.80 28.49 39.42
C GLU A 277 -17.02 28.38 38.50
N SER A 278 -17.09 27.29 37.72
CA SER A 278 -18.22 27.00 36.85
C SER A 278 -19.54 26.81 37.60
N TYR A 279 -19.53 26.18 38.79
CA TYR A 279 -20.73 26.05 39.64
C TYR A 279 -21.09 27.38 40.31
N GLU A 280 -20.07 28.13 40.80
CA GLU A 280 -20.26 29.44 41.39
C GLU A 280 -20.87 30.44 40.39
N ASP A 281 -20.35 30.47 39.16
CA ASP A 281 -20.86 31.35 38.08
C ASP A 281 -22.29 30.97 37.64
N ALA A 282 -22.62 29.68 37.71
CA ALA A 282 -23.98 29.19 37.42
C ALA A 282 -24.96 29.44 38.60
N GLY A 283 -24.50 29.97 39.74
CA GLY A 283 -25.31 30.16 40.95
C GLY A 283 -25.78 28.83 41.57
N GLN A 284 -24.99 27.76 41.38
CA GLN A 284 -25.27 26.41 41.91
C GLN A 284 -24.34 26.10 43.10
N ASP A 285 -24.81 25.24 43.97
CA ASP A 285 -23.96 24.73 45.06
C ASP A 285 -22.76 23.94 44.49
N VAL A 286 -21.57 24.32 44.96
CA VAL A 286 -20.32 23.61 44.55
C VAL A 286 -20.32 22.21 45.20
N PRO A 287 -20.24 21.15 44.39
CA PRO A 287 -20.09 19.76 44.91
C PRO A 287 -18.86 19.66 45.82
N VAL A 288 -18.98 18.80 46.88
CA VAL A 288 -17.92 18.65 47.89
C VAL A 288 -16.57 18.31 47.27
N GLU A 289 -16.57 17.59 46.15
CA GLU A 289 -15.39 17.21 45.40
C GLU A 289 -14.59 18.41 44.87
N PHE A 290 -15.24 19.55 44.64
CA PHE A 290 -14.61 20.75 44.06
C PHE A 290 -14.48 21.91 45.06
N GLN A 291 -15.01 21.81 46.27
CA GLN A 291 -14.95 22.89 47.27
C GLN A 291 -13.52 23.25 47.68
N ASN A 292 -12.61 22.26 47.70
CA ASN A 292 -11.20 22.47 48.02
C ASN A 292 -10.30 21.90 46.90
N PRO A 293 -10.00 22.68 45.83
CA PRO A 293 -9.15 22.19 44.71
C PRO A 293 -7.77 21.71 45.11
N SER A 294 -7.15 22.32 46.15
CA SER A 294 -5.80 21.95 46.62
C SER A 294 -5.72 20.54 47.19
N GLN A 295 -6.83 19.89 47.53
CA GLN A 295 -6.82 18.46 47.92
C GLN A 295 -6.25 17.52 46.84
N TYR A 296 -6.21 17.99 45.58
CA TYR A 296 -5.72 17.24 44.42
C TYR A 296 -4.26 17.56 44.06
N GLU A 297 -3.56 18.37 44.87
CA GLU A 297 -2.15 18.64 44.65
C GLU A 297 -1.32 17.35 44.61
N GLY A 298 -0.53 17.18 43.52
CA GLY A 298 0.27 15.96 43.28
C GLY A 298 -0.54 14.69 42.94
N LYS A 299 -1.84 14.80 42.67
CA LYS A 299 -2.72 13.67 42.35
C LYS A 299 -3.29 13.69 40.92
N THR A 300 -2.63 14.38 40.00
CA THR A 300 -3.05 14.43 38.61
C THR A 300 -2.90 13.08 37.94
N ASN A 301 -3.96 12.59 37.30
CA ASN A 301 -3.96 11.41 36.48
C ASN A 301 -3.99 11.84 35.00
N ASP A 302 -2.88 11.68 34.30
CA ASP A 302 -2.79 11.92 32.88
C ASP A 302 -3.29 10.68 32.11
N TRP A 303 -4.57 10.68 31.78
CA TRP A 303 -5.22 9.61 31.03
C TRP A 303 -4.73 9.50 29.60
N TYR A 304 -4.26 10.64 29.01
CA TYR A 304 -3.74 10.64 27.66
C TYR A 304 -2.36 9.96 27.61
N ASP A 305 -1.43 10.39 28.47
CA ASP A 305 -0.09 9.80 28.54
C ASP A 305 -0.14 8.32 28.93
N ALA A 306 -1.05 7.94 29.84
CA ALA A 306 -1.22 6.55 30.27
C ALA A 306 -1.64 5.58 29.16
N LEU A 307 -2.18 6.07 28.05
CA LEU A 307 -2.52 5.29 26.85
C LEU A 307 -1.38 5.21 25.84
N LEU A 308 -0.35 6.05 25.98
CA LEU A 308 0.74 6.15 25.02
C LEU A 308 1.93 5.30 25.42
N GLN A 309 2.67 4.83 24.42
CA GLN A 309 3.92 4.09 24.63
C GLN A 309 4.93 4.40 23.54
N THR A 310 6.21 4.19 23.84
CA THR A 310 7.25 4.09 22.83
C THR A 310 7.18 2.69 22.20
N ALA A 311 6.99 2.63 20.91
CA ALA A 311 6.63 1.43 20.18
C ALA A 311 7.70 1.04 19.15
N PRO A 312 8.20 -0.21 19.15
CA PRO A 312 9.16 -0.67 18.15
C PRO A 312 8.51 -0.91 16.79
N ILE A 313 9.32 -0.72 15.75
CA ILE A 313 9.03 -1.08 14.36
C ILE A 313 10.22 -1.81 13.77
N SER A 314 9.98 -2.87 13.00
CA SER A 314 11.03 -3.65 12.33
C SER A 314 10.54 -4.14 10.97
N ASN A 315 11.43 -4.11 9.98
CA ASN A 315 11.21 -4.66 8.65
C ASN A 315 12.41 -5.50 8.23
N TYR A 316 12.14 -6.66 7.68
CA TYR A 316 13.13 -7.58 7.10
C TYR A 316 12.64 -7.96 5.72
N ASN A 317 13.46 -7.73 4.71
CA ASN A 317 13.09 -8.01 3.33
C ASN A 317 14.27 -8.62 2.57
N LEU A 318 14.09 -9.86 2.07
CA LEU A 318 15.04 -10.58 1.25
C LEU A 318 14.55 -10.57 -0.19
N THR A 319 15.34 -10.04 -1.11
CA THR A 319 15.09 -10.04 -2.54
C THR A 319 16.16 -10.85 -3.25
N ILE A 320 15.74 -11.84 -4.04
CA ILE A 320 16.60 -12.63 -4.90
C ILE A 320 16.09 -12.48 -6.32
N THR A 321 16.90 -11.93 -7.21
CA THR A 321 16.55 -11.79 -8.62
C THR A 321 17.60 -12.48 -9.48
N SER A 322 17.15 -13.20 -10.51
CA SER A 322 18.01 -13.87 -11.48
C SER A 322 17.39 -13.77 -12.86
N ASN A 323 18.19 -13.49 -13.86
CA ASN A 323 17.73 -13.48 -15.24
C ASN A 323 18.81 -14.09 -16.14
N THR A 324 18.44 -15.15 -16.82
CA THR A 324 19.22 -15.84 -17.84
C THR A 324 18.55 -15.63 -19.20
N ASP A 325 19.17 -16.08 -20.28
CA ASP A 325 18.60 -16.00 -21.64
C ASP A 325 17.21 -16.65 -21.78
N LYS A 326 16.92 -17.61 -20.91
CA LYS A 326 15.67 -18.39 -20.95
C LYS A 326 14.72 -18.13 -19.79
N MET A 327 15.22 -17.71 -18.64
CA MET A 327 14.40 -17.62 -17.43
C MET A 327 14.71 -16.35 -16.64
N SER A 328 13.67 -15.58 -16.36
CA SER A 328 13.69 -14.44 -15.43
C SER A 328 12.91 -14.84 -14.18
N THR A 329 13.54 -14.73 -13.01
CA THR A 329 12.92 -15.07 -11.73
C THR A 329 13.20 -14.00 -10.70
N ALA A 330 12.20 -13.66 -9.91
CA ALA A 330 12.35 -12.85 -8.70
C ALA A 330 11.62 -13.54 -7.54
N VAL A 331 12.30 -13.62 -6.40
CA VAL A 331 11.74 -14.07 -5.13
C VAL A 331 11.92 -12.93 -4.13
N VAL A 332 10.82 -12.48 -3.54
CA VAL A 332 10.84 -11.45 -2.49
C VAL A 332 10.13 -12.03 -1.27
N ALA A 333 10.83 -12.08 -0.13
CA ALA A 333 10.28 -12.52 1.14
C ALA A 333 10.38 -11.38 2.15
N GLY A 334 9.26 -11.06 2.81
CA GLY A 334 9.16 -9.93 3.73
C GLY A 334 8.52 -10.30 5.06
N PHE A 335 9.06 -9.73 6.14
CA PHE A 335 8.46 -9.72 7.46
C PHE A 335 8.47 -8.30 8.02
N PHE A 336 7.31 -7.81 8.41
CA PHE A 336 7.11 -6.49 8.99
C PHE A 336 6.38 -6.63 10.33
N ASP A 337 6.91 -6.01 11.39
CA ASP A 337 6.32 -5.97 12.74
C ASP A 337 6.32 -4.52 13.25
N GLN A 338 5.14 -4.00 13.54
CA GLN A 338 4.94 -2.65 14.06
C GLN A 338 4.04 -2.70 15.29
N LYS A 339 4.55 -2.24 16.42
CA LYS A 339 3.70 -1.86 17.55
C LYS A 339 3.18 -0.45 17.35
N GLY A 340 1.97 -0.17 17.81
CA GLY A 340 1.43 1.18 17.77
C GLY A 340 1.79 2.02 18.97
N VAL A 341 1.77 3.33 18.83
CA VAL A 341 2.02 4.29 19.91
C VAL A 341 0.91 4.31 20.97
N VAL A 342 -0.26 3.77 20.67
CA VAL A 342 -1.33 3.51 21.63
C VAL A 342 -1.23 2.08 22.13
N LEU A 343 -1.43 1.88 23.43
CA LEU A 343 -1.35 0.56 24.09
C LEU A 343 -2.17 -0.51 23.35
N ASN A 344 -1.63 -1.73 23.30
CA ASN A 344 -2.28 -2.92 22.73
C ASN A 344 -2.68 -2.80 21.26
N THR A 345 -1.98 -1.96 20.49
CA THR A 345 -2.14 -1.88 19.04
C THR A 345 -0.91 -2.46 18.36
N ASP A 346 -1.11 -3.35 17.39
CA ASP A 346 -0.02 -3.93 16.61
C ASP A 346 -0.45 -4.35 15.20
N TYR A 347 0.55 -4.53 14.33
CA TYR A 347 0.39 -4.99 12.97
C TYR A 347 1.59 -5.84 12.57
N LYS A 348 1.34 -7.04 12.03
CA LYS A 348 2.36 -7.94 11.50
C LYS A 348 1.98 -8.39 10.10
N ARG A 349 2.96 -8.38 9.19
CA ARG A 349 2.80 -8.90 7.84
C ARG A 349 3.93 -9.85 7.49
N TYR A 350 3.56 -11.02 6.98
CA TYR A 350 4.44 -11.98 6.31
C TYR A 350 4.06 -12.01 4.85
N SER A 351 5.01 -11.85 3.96
CA SER A 351 4.77 -11.88 2.51
C SER A 351 5.84 -12.70 1.80
N LEU A 352 5.42 -13.36 0.73
CA LEU A 352 6.30 -14.01 -0.21
C LEU A 352 5.79 -13.70 -1.61
N ARG A 353 6.68 -13.33 -2.51
CA ARG A 353 6.39 -13.19 -3.93
C ARG A 353 7.36 -14.02 -4.75
N LEU A 354 6.82 -14.74 -5.70
CA LEU A 354 7.56 -15.48 -6.73
C LEU A 354 7.05 -15.00 -8.10
N ASN A 355 7.90 -14.40 -8.88
CA ASN A 355 7.65 -14.05 -10.27
C ASN A 355 8.60 -14.86 -11.14
N THR A 356 8.09 -15.63 -12.10
CA THR A 356 8.91 -16.43 -13.01
C THR A 356 8.35 -16.33 -14.43
N ASP A 357 9.21 -15.95 -15.35
CA ASP A 357 8.96 -15.95 -16.79
C ASP A 357 9.95 -16.91 -17.47
N TYR A 358 9.48 -17.81 -18.31
CA TYR A 358 10.29 -18.80 -19.01
C TYR A 358 10.05 -18.76 -20.52
N LYS A 359 11.13 -18.58 -21.27
CA LYS A 359 11.16 -18.64 -22.74
C LYS A 359 11.31 -20.12 -23.17
N VAL A 360 10.18 -20.75 -23.47
CA VAL A 360 10.14 -22.16 -23.92
C VAL A 360 10.80 -22.29 -25.28
N SER A 361 10.54 -21.33 -26.19
CA SER A 361 11.16 -21.21 -27.51
C SER A 361 11.12 -19.73 -27.92
N ASP A 362 11.68 -19.39 -29.10
CA ASP A 362 11.60 -18.02 -29.64
C ASP A 362 10.16 -17.55 -29.88
N LYS A 363 9.22 -18.49 -30.02
CA LYS A 363 7.81 -18.19 -30.26
C LYS A 363 6.92 -18.37 -29.05
N VAL A 364 7.35 -19.07 -28.00
CA VAL A 364 6.52 -19.40 -26.83
C VAL A 364 7.19 -18.96 -25.55
N ARG A 365 6.47 -18.15 -24.78
CA ARG A 365 6.83 -17.75 -23.42
C ARG A 365 5.70 -18.11 -22.46
N VAL A 366 6.06 -18.57 -21.28
CA VAL A 366 5.12 -18.87 -20.19
C VAL A 366 5.58 -18.13 -18.94
N GLY A 367 4.64 -17.71 -18.12
CA GLY A 367 4.96 -17.07 -16.85
C GLY A 367 4.02 -17.52 -15.76
N PHE A 368 4.51 -17.44 -14.54
CA PHE A 368 3.78 -17.77 -13.34
C PHE A 368 4.17 -16.83 -12.21
N ASN A 369 3.18 -16.25 -11.53
CA ASN A 369 3.36 -15.40 -10.37
C ASN A 369 2.52 -15.94 -9.21
N LEU A 370 3.10 -15.94 -8.01
CA LEU A 370 2.45 -16.36 -6.78
C LEU A 370 2.84 -15.39 -5.66
N ALA A 371 1.87 -14.82 -4.97
CA ALA A 371 2.10 -13.87 -3.90
C ALA A 371 1.15 -14.14 -2.71
N PRO A 372 1.46 -15.12 -1.85
CA PRO A 372 0.78 -15.28 -0.57
C PRO A 372 1.22 -14.20 0.42
N SER A 373 0.27 -13.69 1.19
CA SER A 373 0.53 -12.81 2.33
C SER A 373 -0.37 -13.18 3.50
N TYR A 374 0.17 -13.00 4.69
CA TYR A 374 -0.53 -13.19 5.95
C TYR A 374 -0.35 -11.95 6.81
N VAL A 375 -1.46 -11.34 7.19
CA VAL A 375 -1.50 -10.15 8.04
C VAL A 375 -2.25 -10.49 9.32
N LYS A 376 -1.68 -10.10 10.45
CA LYS A 376 -2.38 -10.11 11.74
C LYS A 376 -2.26 -8.73 12.36
N ASP A 377 -3.38 -8.16 12.75
CA ASP A 377 -3.43 -6.92 13.51
C ASP A 377 -4.31 -7.05 14.75
N ASN A 378 -3.96 -6.32 15.80
CA ASN A 378 -4.81 -6.07 16.95
C ASN A 378 -4.93 -4.56 17.09
N THR A 379 -6.13 -4.05 16.89
CA THR A 379 -6.37 -2.62 16.88
C THR A 379 -7.61 -2.28 17.69
N PRO A 380 -7.55 -2.28 19.05
CA PRO A 380 -8.63 -1.82 19.90
C PRO A 380 -9.21 -0.51 19.36
N ARG A 381 -10.44 -0.24 19.67
CA ARG A 381 -11.15 0.94 19.17
C ARG A 381 -10.58 2.23 19.76
N THR A 382 -9.34 2.57 19.35
CA THR A 382 -8.60 3.74 19.84
C THR A 382 -9.11 5.04 19.22
N ASP A 383 -9.61 4.97 17.99
CA ASP A 383 -10.33 6.04 17.28
C ASP A 383 -11.84 5.87 17.47
N GLY A 384 -12.59 6.90 17.15
CA GLY A 384 -14.04 6.90 17.28
C GLY A 384 -14.55 8.10 18.06
N ASP A 385 -15.87 8.12 18.22
CA ASP A 385 -16.59 9.16 18.94
C ASP A 385 -16.74 8.86 20.45
N ARG A 386 -17.51 9.71 21.11
CA ARG A 386 -17.86 9.60 22.52
C ARG A 386 -18.47 8.24 22.91
N GLY A 387 -19.14 7.57 21.96
CA GLY A 387 -19.75 6.26 22.24
C GLY A 387 -18.77 5.09 22.22
N THR A 388 -17.61 5.23 21.56
CA THR A 388 -16.80 4.06 21.19
C THR A 388 -15.28 4.28 21.20
N GLY A 389 -14.79 5.52 21.21
CA GLY A 389 -13.36 5.82 21.06
C GLY A 389 -12.60 5.84 22.39
N ILE A 390 -11.68 4.91 22.60
CA ILE A 390 -10.87 4.83 23.82
C ILE A 390 -10.05 6.11 24.04
N LEU A 391 -9.31 6.56 23.01
CA LEU A 391 -8.48 7.75 23.10
C LEU A 391 -9.30 9.03 23.28
N PHE A 392 -10.40 9.16 22.51
CA PHE A 392 -11.32 10.28 22.64
C PHE A 392 -11.89 10.38 24.06
N ASN A 393 -12.33 9.26 24.63
CA ASN A 393 -12.92 9.25 25.96
C ASN A 393 -11.90 9.45 27.08
N ALA A 394 -10.66 8.98 26.90
CA ALA A 394 -9.58 9.24 27.83
C ALA A 394 -9.27 10.75 27.93
N LEU A 395 -9.25 11.48 26.80
CA LEU A 395 -9.09 12.93 26.80
C LEU A 395 -10.23 13.70 27.48
N HIS A 396 -11.42 13.10 27.59
CA HIS A 396 -12.57 13.66 28.30
C HIS A 396 -12.68 13.21 29.76
N THR A 397 -11.84 12.27 30.19
CA THR A 397 -11.85 11.78 31.57
C THR A 397 -11.17 12.78 32.48
N TRP A 398 -11.78 13.03 33.60
CA TRP A 398 -11.33 14.03 34.55
C TRP A 398 -9.98 13.62 35.19
N PRO A 399 -9.03 14.54 35.28
CA PRO A 399 -7.69 14.24 35.81
C PRO A 399 -7.68 13.90 37.30
N ILE A 400 -8.76 14.17 38.02
CA ILE A 400 -8.98 13.78 39.43
C ILE A 400 -9.39 12.31 39.60
N MET A 401 -9.76 11.63 38.49
CA MET A 401 -10.16 10.22 38.51
C MET A 401 -8.92 9.30 38.48
N PRO A 402 -8.75 8.37 39.44
CA PRO A 402 -7.56 7.54 39.52
C PRO A 402 -7.54 6.46 38.43
N ILE A 403 -6.37 6.29 37.80
CA ILE A 403 -6.11 5.21 36.84
C ILE A 403 -5.86 3.89 37.59
N TYR A 404 -5.16 3.98 38.71
CA TYR A 404 -4.80 2.84 39.56
C TYR A 404 -5.44 2.98 40.95
N ASP A 405 -5.80 1.86 41.54
CA ASP A 405 -6.24 1.80 42.92
C ASP A 405 -5.06 1.90 43.93
N GLN A 406 -5.36 1.80 45.23
CA GLN A 406 -4.35 1.87 46.30
C GLN A 406 -3.36 0.68 46.30
N ASN A 407 -3.69 -0.40 45.58
CA ASN A 407 -2.84 -1.59 45.45
C ASN A 407 -1.99 -1.52 44.16
N GLY A 408 -2.14 -0.47 43.33
CA GLY A 408 -1.48 -0.31 42.05
C GLY A 408 -2.15 -1.08 40.91
N GLU A 409 -3.36 -1.63 41.14
CA GLU A 409 -4.14 -2.29 40.09
C GLU A 409 -4.99 -1.28 39.33
N LEU A 410 -5.26 -1.55 38.05
CA LEU A 410 -6.15 -0.70 37.24
C LEU A 410 -7.55 -0.70 37.82
N THR A 411 -8.11 0.48 38.07
CA THR A 411 -9.50 0.60 38.52
C THR A 411 -10.45 0.02 37.46
N TYR A 412 -11.61 -0.47 37.88
CA TYR A 412 -12.63 -0.92 36.92
C TYR A 412 -13.48 0.26 36.42
N TYR A 413 -13.88 1.09 37.38
CA TYR A 413 -14.86 2.13 37.15
C TYR A 413 -14.71 3.21 38.21
N ASN A 414 -14.64 4.45 37.81
CA ASN A 414 -14.51 5.57 38.70
C ASN A 414 -15.86 6.28 38.83
N ARG A 415 -16.31 6.50 40.05
CA ARG A 415 -17.52 7.26 40.36
C ARG A 415 -17.18 8.41 41.27
N LEU A 416 -17.74 9.59 40.98
CA LEU A 416 -17.62 10.77 41.80
C LEU A 416 -19.01 11.36 42.03
N GLY A 417 -19.25 11.91 43.22
CA GLY A 417 -20.51 12.59 43.55
C GLY A 417 -21.69 11.62 43.84
N ALA A 418 -21.42 10.36 44.17
CA ALA A 418 -22.49 9.41 44.47
C ALA A 418 -23.29 9.82 45.74
N GLU A 419 -22.65 10.49 46.71
CA GLU A 419 -23.27 10.97 47.95
C GLU A 419 -24.08 12.25 47.75
N THR A 420 -23.75 13.05 46.70
CA THR A 420 -24.37 14.33 46.40
C THR A 420 -25.46 14.24 45.33
N GLY A 421 -25.71 13.04 44.78
CA GLY A 421 -26.65 12.84 43.65
C GLY A 421 -26.10 13.21 42.27
N ASN A 422 -24.94 13.83 42.19
CA ASN A 422 -24.23 14.14 40.95
C ASN A 422 -23.26 13.00 40.63
N ILE A 423 -23.73 12.01 39.89
CA ILE A 423 -22.90 10.84 39.56
C ILE A 423 -22.14 11.10 38.29
N TYR A 424 -20.82 11.25 38.40
CA TYR A 424 -19.89 11.22 37.28
C TYR A 424 -19.21 9.86 37.25
N ALA A 425 -19.34 9.18 36.14
CA ALA A 425 -18.94 7.79 36.05
C ALA A 425 -18.17 7.54 34.75
N TYR A 426 -16.95 7.06 34.90
CA TYR A 426 -16.07 6.76 33.76
C TYR A 426 -15.46 5.37 33.90
N PRO A 427 -15.55 4.53 32.86
CA PRO A 427 -14.76 3.32 32.76
C PRO A 427 -13.25 3.64 32.74
N ASN A 428 -12.43 2.68 33.11
CA ASN A 428 -11.00 2.83 32.97
C ASN A 428 -10.57 2.54 31.52
N TYR A 429 -10.17 3.57 30.79
CA TYR A 429 -9.82 3.44 29.36
C TYR A 429 -8.45 2.79 29.15
N VAL A 430 -7.54 2.81 30.12
CA VAL A 430 -6.29 2.03 30.08
C VAL A 430 -6.61 0.54 30.20
N ARG A 431 -7.57 0.17 31.06
CA ARG A 431 -8.09 -1.20 31.13
C ARG A 431 -8.77 -1.59 29.84
N ALA A 432 -9.62 -0.72 29.29
CA ALA A 432 -10.29 -0.96 28.01
C ALA A 432 -9.29 -1.21 26.87
N ALA A 433 -8.22 -0.41 26.78
CA ALA A 433 -7.18 -0.60 25.79
C ALA A 433 -6.44 -1.95 25.93
N LYS A 434 -6.26 -2.44 27.16
CA LYS A 434 -5.53 -3.69 27.42
C LYS A 434 -6.42 -4.94 27.31
N GLU A 435 -7.68 -4.87 27.71
CA GLU A 435 -8.56 -6.05 27.87
C GLU A 435 -9.50 -6.26 26.68
N ILE A 436 -9.87 -5.20 25.93
CA ILE A 436 -10.69 -5.36 24.72
C ILE A 436 -9.84 -5.99 23.64
N ILE A 437 -10.28 -7.16 23.14
CA ILE A 437 -9.67 -7.84 22.01
C ILE A 437 -10.31 -7.33 20.73
N ASN A 438 -9.51 -6.98 19.73
CA ASN A 438 -9.96 -6.58 18.41
C ASN A 438 -8.97 -7.06 17.35
N GLU A 439 -8.89 -8.37 17.21
CA GLU A 439 -7.96 -9.04 16.31
C GLU A 439 -8.57 -9.22 14.92
N ASN A 440 -7.76 -8.95 13.92
CA ASN A 440 -8.08 -9.25 12.53
C ASN A 440 -6.92 -10.03 11.91
N THR A 441 -7.25 -11.10 11.19
CA THR A 441 -6.28 -11.93 10.48
C THR A 441 -6.70 -12.02 9.03
N VAL A 442 -5.83 -11.62 8.11
CA VAL A 442 -6.08 -11.66 6.67
C VAL A 442 -5.04 -12.54 5.99
N THR A 443 -5.49 -13.59 5.33
CA THR A 443 -4.67 -14.35 4.38
C THR A 443 -5.10 -13.97 2.98
N ASN A 444 -4.15 -13.53 2.16
CA ASN A 444 -4.40 -13.18 0.76
C ASN A 444 -3.41 -13.89 -0.15
N VAL A 445 -3.90 -14.50 -1.23
CA VAL A 445 -3.07 -15.16 -2.24
C VAL A 445 -3.44 -14.58 -3.59
N LEU A 446 -2.51 -13.83 -4.18
CA LEU A 446 -2.59 -13.40 -5.58
C LEU A 446 -1.77 -14.37 -6.41
N THR A 447 -2.34 -14.88 -7.49
CA THR A 447 -1.64 -15.76 -8.42
C THR A 447 -2.09 -15.51 -9.84
N ASN A 448 -1.17 -15.60 -10.77
CA ASN A 448 -1.48 -15.62 -12.18
C ASN A 448 -0.54 -16.53 -12.96
N GLY A 449 -1.03 -17.02 -14.11
CA GLY A 449 -0.24 -17.73 -15.08
C GLY A 449 -0.61 -17.26 -16.47
N PHE A 450 0.37 -17.19 -17.38
CA PHE A 450 0.13 -16.85 -18.76
C PHE A 450 0.89 -17.73 -19.73
N VAL A 451 0.33 -17.83 -20.93
CA VAL A 451 1.00 -18.38 -22.12
C VAL A 451 0.96 -17.29 -23.18
N GLN A 452 2.10 -17.00 -23.76
CA GLN A 452 2.28 -16.08 -24.88
C GLN A 452 2.82 -16.86 -26.08
N TYR A 453 2.21 -16.65 -27.25
CA TYR A 453 2.60 -17.26 -28.50
C TYR A 453 2.76 -16.19 -29.59
N SER A 454 3.93 -16.14 -30.21
CA SER A 454 4.27 -15.22 -31.30
C SER A 454 4.48 -16.02 -32.58
N PRO A 455 3.39 -16.33 -33.33
CA PRO A 455 3.46 -17.19 -34.53
C PRO A 455 4.24 -16.58 -35.68
N ILE A 456 4.08 -15.28 -35.89
CA ILE A 456 4.72 -14.50 -36.95
C ILE A 456 5.24 -13.19 -36.36
N GLU A 457 6.14 -12.54 -37.05
CA GLU A 457 6.68 -11.26 -36.65
C GLU A 457 5.55 -10.21 -36.45
N GLY A 458 5.63 -9.48 -35.36
CA GLY A 458 4.65 -8.47 -34.96
C GLY A 458 3.38 -8.99 -34.28
N LEU A 459 2.98 -10.26 -34.48
CA LEU A 459 1.77 -10.82 -33.86
C LEU A 459 2.08 -11.56 -32.57
N THR A 460 1.45 -11.14 -31.49
CA THR A 460 1.52 -11.77 -30.17
C THR A 460 0.12 -12.12 -29.66
N LEU A 461 -0.08 -13.40 -29.35
CA LEU A 461 -1.29 -13.92 -28.70
C LEU A 461 -0.94 -14.24 -27.25
N LYS A 462 -1.66 -13.68 -26.29
CA LYS A 462 -1.44 -13.91 -24.86
C LYS A 462 -2.74 -14.32 -24.18
N SER A 463 -2.72 -15.45 -23.46
CA SER A 463 -3.82 -15.87 -22.58
C SER A 463 -3.32 -15.87 -21.15
N THR A 464 -4.04 -15.19 -20.26
CA THR A 464 -3.70 -15.08 -18.83
C THR A 464 -4.88 -15.55 -18.00
N ILE A 465 -4.60 -16.31 -16.96
CA ILE A 465 -5.54 -16.60 -15.87
C ILE A 465 -5.01 -16.03 -14.57
N ASN A 466 -5.84 -15.26 -13.90
CA ASN A 466 -5.54 -14.60 -12.64
C ASN A 466 -6.52 -15.09 -11.59
N ALA A 467 -6.07 -15.24 -10.33
CA ALA A 467 -6.93 -15.55 -9.20
C ALA A 467 -6.48 -14.80 -7.95
N GLU A 468 -7.47 -14.36 -7.18
CA GLU A 468 -7.31 -13.79 -5.84
C GLU A 468 -8.16 -14.61 -4.86
N ILE A 469 -7.51 -15.14 -3.82
CA ILE A 469 -8.15 -15.87 -2.72
C ILE A 469 -7.86 -15.11 -1.45
N ARG A 470 -8.89 -14.57 -0.84
CA ARG A 470 -8.76 -13.80 0.42
C ARG A 470 -9.64 -14.42 1.50
N SER A 471 -9.06 -14.67 2.65
CA SER A 471 -9.77 -15.08 3.87
C SER A 471 -9.47 -14.08 4.97
N GLU A 472 -10.51 -13.57 5.58
CA GLU A 472 -10.43 -12.67 6.73
C GLU A 472 -11.16 -13.30 7.91
N ASP A 473 -10.51 -13.36 9.06
CA ASP A 473 -11.06 -13.81 10.33
C ASP A 473 -10.93 -12.66 11.35
N TYR A 474 -12.05 -12.05 11.65
CA TYR A 474 -12.17 -10.97 12.61
C TYR A 474 -12.75 -11.50 13.92
N PHE A 475 -12.09 -11.19 15.02
CA PHE A 475 -12.54 -11.50 16.37
C PHE A 475 -12.51 -10.26 17.27
N TRP A 476 -13.66 -9.96 17.83
CA TRP A 476 -13.81 -8.88 18.81
C TRP A 476 -14.43 -9.44 20.08
N PHE A 477 -13.87 -9.05 21.23
CA PHE A 477 -14.40 -9.38 22.53
C PHE A 477 -14.30 -8.17 23.46
N ASN A 478 -15.43 -7.76 24.01
CA ASN A 478 -15.50 -6.76 25.07
C ASN A 478 -15.86 -7.46 26.36
N PRO A 479 -14.93 -7.54 27.34
CA PRO A 479 -15.20 -8.18 28.63
C PRO A 479 -16.17 -7.36 29.47
N SER A 480 -16.75 -7.97 30.51
CA SER A 480 -17.62 -7.28 31.46
C SER A 480 -16.88 -6.24 32.30
N THR A 481 -15.57 -6.38 32.41
CA THR A 481 -14.66 -5.55 33.22
C THR A 481 -14.19 -4.27 32.52
N ALA A 482 -14.49 -4.09 31.23
CA ALA A 482 -14.01 -2.96 30.42
C ALA A 482 -15.10 -2.39 29.55
N SER A 483 -14.98 -1.10 29.22
CA SER A 483 -15.83 -0.42 28.23
C SER A 483 -15.05 0.70 27.53
N ALA A 484 -15.23 0.82 26.22
CA ALA A 484 -14.73 1.94 25.44
C ALA A 484 -15.67 3.15 25.44
N GLY A 485 -16.93 2.96 25.80
CA GLY A 485 -17.96 4.00 25.83
C GLY A 485 -18.02 4.78 27.14
N ILE A 486 -18.49 6.03 27.05
CA ILE A 486 -18.72 6.88 28.23
C ILE A 486 -20.04 6.49 28.91
N ASN A 487 -20.13 6.74 30.23
CA ASN A 487 -21.33 6.53 31.07
C ASN A 487 -21.85 5.08 31.08
N GLN A 488 -20.98 4.11 30.82
CA GLN A 488 -21.33 2.69 30.98
C GLN A 488 -20.88 2.20 32.35
N SER A 489 -21.81 1.66 33.11
CA SER A 489 -21.48 1.04 34.40
C SER A 489 -20.72 -0.26 34.20
N ILE A 490 -19.69 -0.49 34.98
CA ILE A 490 -18.97 -1.76 35.07
C ILE A 490 -19.51 -2.53 36.28
N PRO A 491 -19.83 -3.85 36.19
CA PRO A 491 -19.66 -4.67 34.98
C PRO A 491 -20.69 -4.40 33.88
N THR A 492 -20.22 -4.44 32.63
CA THR A 492 -21.09 -4.45 31.44
C THR A 492 -21.47 -5.87 31.07
N VAL A 493 -22.37 -6.03 30.10
CA VAL A 493 -22.57 -7.34 29.47
C VAL A 493 -21.41 -7.64 28.55
N ALA A 494 -20.65 -8.70 28.83
CA ALA A 494 -19.59 -9.11 27.94
C ALA A 494 -20.14 -9.59 26.60
N VAL A 495 -19.49 -9.20 25.51
CA VAL A 495 -19.93 -9.47 24.14
C VAL A 495 -18.78 -9.93 23.29
N SER A 496 -18.99 -10.98 22.49
CA SER A 496 -18.07 -11.37 21.42
C SER A 496 -18.70 -11.28 20.05
N ILE A 497 -17.86 -11.00 19.06
CA ILE A 497 -18.21 -11.07 17.63
C ILE A 497 -17.10 -11.87 16.94
N ARG A 498 -17.50 -12.88 16.18
CA ARG A 498 -16.60 -13.53 15.21
C ARG A 498 -17.19 -13.40 13.83
N GLN A 499 -16.38 -12.92 12.89
CA GLN A 499 -16.76 -12.75 11.50
C GLN A 499 -15.70 -13.36 10.59
N GLY A 500 -16.13 -14.27 9.73
CA GLY A 500 -15.32 -14.79 8.64
C GLY A 500 -15.78 -14.21 7.32
N ILE A 501 -14.84 -13.74 6.49
CA ILE A 501 -15.08 -13.29 5.12
C ILE A 501 -14.20 -14.14 4.21
N ARG A 502 -14.78 -14.69 3.15
CA ARG A 502 -14.04 -15.40 2.10
C ARG A 502 -14.37 -14.78 0.76
N ASP A 503 -13.34 -14.26 0.11
CA ASP A 503 -13.43 -13.70 -1.24
C ASP A 503 -12.68 -14.62 -2.20
N PHE A 504 -13.29 -14.88 -3.34
CA PHE A 504 -12.67 -15.53 -4.47
C PHE A 504 -12.95 -14.75 -5.75
N SER A 505 -11.91 -14.30 -6.40
CA SER A 505 -11.98 -13.63 -7.70
C SER A 505 -11.11 -14.36 -8.70
N TRP A 506 -11.60 -14.53 -9.93
CA TRP A 506 -10.76 -14.93 -11.05
C TRP A 506 -11.03 -14.06 -12.28
N LEU A 507 -10.00 -13.89 -13.08
CA LEU A 507 -10.05 -13.15 -14.33
C LEU A 507 -9.28 -13.94 -15.39
N ASN A 508 -9.94 -14.28 -16.50
CA ASN A 508 -9.30 -14.79 -17.71
C ASN A 508 -9.24 -13.67 -18.75
N GLU A 509 -8.06 -13.48 -19.33
CA GLU A 509 -7.79 -12.46 -20.34
C GLU A 509 -7.17 -13.11 -21.57
N ASN A 510 -7.68 -12.80 -22.74
CA ASN A 510 -7.18 -13.27 -24.02
C ASN A 510 -6.93 -12.06 -24.91
N LEU A 511 -5.67 -11.82 -25.24
CA LEU A 511 -5.22 -10.63 -25.97
C LEU A 511 -4.51 -11.04 -27.24
N ALA A 512 -4.78 -10.31 -28.31
CA ALA A 512 -4.03 -10.36 -29.58
C ALA A 512 -3.46 -8.95 -29.84
N THR A 513 -2.14 -8.85 -29.92
CA THR A 513 -1.43 -7.60 -30.23
C THR A 513 -0.71 -7.77 -31.57
N TYR A 514 -0.87 -6.81 -32.46
CA TYR A 514 -0.15 -6.75 -33.73
C TYR A 514 0.58 -5.43 -33.84
N THR A 515 1.90 -5.49 -33.82
CA THR A 515 2.79 -4.32 -33.90
C THR A 515 3.53 -4.38 -35.24
N ARG A 516 3.51 -3.29 -35.99
CA ARG A 516 4.24 -3.18 -37.24
C ARG A 516 4.79 -1.79 -37.48
N SER A 517 6.07 -1.75 -37.86
CA SER A 517 6.76 -0.53 -38.28
C SER A 517 7.11 -0.64 -39.77
N PHE A 518 6.90 0.42 -40.54
CA PHE A 518 7.36 0.56 -41.93
C PHE A 518 7.69 2.02 -42.20
N ASP A 519 8.89 2.27 -42.67
CA ASP A 519 9.46 3.60 -42.76
C ASP A 519 9.30 4.39 -41.45
N ASP A 520 8.67 5.54 -41.50
CA ASP A 520 8.41 6.45 -40.39
C ASP A 520 7.07 6.14 -39.66
N HIS A 521 6.36 5.09 -40.08
CA HIS A 521 5.04 4.75 -39.56
C HIS A 521 5.08 3.56 -38.56
N ASN A 522 4.57 3.75 -37.38
CA ASN A 522 4.47 2.71 -36.37
C ASN A 522 2.99 2.49 -35.99
N PHE A 523 2.55 1.23 -36.02
CA PHE A 523 1.21 0.80 -35.67
C PHE A 523 1.24 -0.25 -34.59
N ASP A 524 0.37 -0.12 -33.59
CA ASP A 524 0.09 -1.12 -32.57
C ASP A 524 -1.41 -1.31 -32.47
N LEU A 525 -1.89 -2.52 -32.76
CA LEU A 525 -3.30 -2.91 -32.67
C LEU A 525 -3.44 -3.94 -31.55
N LEU A 526 -4.30 -3.68 -30.58
CA LEU A 526 -4.69 -4.60 -29.53
C LEU A 526 -6.16 -4.95 -29.69
N VAL A 527 -6.49 -6.24 -29.59
CA VAL A 527 -7.85 -6.77 -29.45
C VAL A 527 -7.87 -7.72 -28.27
N GLY A 528 -8.89 -7.60 -27.42
CA GLY A 528 -8.97 -8.38 -26.19
C GLY A 528 -10.38 -8.83 -25.84
N TYR A 529 -10.45 -10.00 -25.20
CA TYR A 529 -11.64 -10.54 -24.56
C TYR A 529 -11.28 -10.91 -23.13
N THR A 530 -12.07 -10.41 -22.16
CA THR A 530 -11.84 -10.70 -20.74
C THR A 530 -13.12 -11.17 -20.07
N ASN A 531 -12.98 -12.05 -19.11
CA ASN A 531 -14.08 -12.56 -18.30
C ASN A 531 -13.66 -12.65 -16.85
N GLN A 532 -14.40 -11.99 -15.96
CA GLN A 532 -14.14 -11.94 -14.53
C GLN A 532 -15.34 -12.38 -13.73
N HIS A 533 -15.08 -13.10 -12.64
CA HIS A 533 -16.07 -13.49 -11.64
C HIS A 533 -15.54 -13.19 -10.25
N PHE A 534 -16.42 -12.77 -9.37
CA PHE A 534 -16.13 -12.52 -7.96
C PHE A 534 -17.24 -13.12 -7.10
N ARG A 535 -16.83 -13.78 -6.00
CA ARG A 535 -17.72 -14.31 -4.99
C ARG A 535 -17.19 -13.95 -3.60
N ARG A 536 -18.09 -13.43 -2.76
CA ARG A 536 -17.85 -13.13 -1.35
C ARG A 536 -18.82 -13.92 -0.49
N GLU A 537 -18.30 -14.60 0.52
CA GLU A 537 -19.08 -15.23 1.58
C GLU A 537 -18.76 -14.55 2.91
N VAL A 538 -19.80 -14.21 3.67
CA VAL A 538 -19.67 -13.60 4.99
C VAL A 538 -20.43 -14.45 5.98
N THR A 539 -19.80 -14.74 7.11
CA THR A 539 -20.47 -15.36 8.27
C THR A 539 -20.09 -14.56 9.51
N ARG A 540 -21.08 -14.07 10.24
CA ARG A 540 -20.91 -13.33 11.48
C ARG A 540 -21.77 -13.94 12.57
N VAL A 541 -21.16 -14.16 13.74
CA VAL A 541 -21.86 -14.62 14.94
C VAL A 541 -21.54 -13.66 16.07
N GLN A 542 -22.56 -13.24 16.78
CA GLN A 542 -22.45 -12.43 17.98
C GLN A 542 -23.06 -13.19 19.17
N ALA A 543 -22.29 -13.27 20.25
CA ALA A 543 -22.73 -13.84 21.51
C ALA A 543 -22.55 -12.85 22.65
N ASP A 544 -23.39 -12.93 23.66
CA ASP A 544 -23.33 -12.09 24.85
C ASP A 544 -23.60 -12.87 26.14
N THR A 545 -23.48 -12.20 27.28
CA THR A 545 -23.74 -12.74 28.61
C THR A 545 -22.80 -13.91 28.97
N TYR A 546 -21.58 -13.57 29.33
CA TYR A 546 -20.54 -14.54 29.70
C TYR A 546 -20.56 -14.80 31.21
N ALA A 547 -20.45 -16.07 31.58
CA ALA A 547 -20.24 -16.46 32.99
C ALA A 547 -18.82 -16.18 33.47
N ASP A 548 -17.84 -16.17 32.55
CA ASP A 548 -16.43 -15.93 32.82
C ASP A 548 -15.75 -15.29 31.59
N ASP A 549 -15.24 -14.07 31.74
CA ASP A 549 -14.57 -13.31 30.69
C ASP A 549 -13.23 -13.94 30.23
N ARG A 550 -12.68 -14.88 31.01
CA ARG A 550 -11.46 -15.62 30.63
C ARG A 550 -11.69 -16.62 29.49
N LEU A 551 -12.96 -16.88 29.15
CA LEU A 551 -13.35 -17.75 28.05
C LEU A 551 -13.99 -16.91 26.93
N PRO A 552 -13.24 -16.05 26.20
CA PRO A 552 -13.80 -15.08 25.27
C PRO A 552 -14.24 -15.70 23.94
N THR A 553 -14.63 -16.97 23.93
CA THR A 553 -15.09 -17.66 22.71
C THR A 553 -16.60 -17.43 22.51
N VAL A 554 -17.07 -17.45 21.26
CA VAL A 554 -18.51 -17.35 20.96
C VAL A 554 -19.32 -18.40 21.72
N GLN A 555 -18.77 -19.59 21.94
CA GLN A 555 -19.41 -20.66 22.70
C GLN A 555 -19.54 -20.35 24.19
N GLY A 556 -18.67 -19.49 24.76
CA GLY A 556 -18.69 -19.07 26.16
C GLY A 556 -19.86 -18.16 26.49
N GLY A 557 -20.50 -17.51 25.49
CA GLY A 557 -21.68 -16.68 25.67
C GLY A 557 -22.93 -17.51 25.85
N LEU A 558 -23.77 -17.12 26.81
CA LEU A 558 -25.05 -17.80 27.10
C LEU A 558 -26.11 -17.52 26.04
N ASN A 559 -26.05 -16.35 25.39
CA ASN A 559 -27.01 -15.91 24.41
C ASN A 559 -26.34 -15.67 23.07
N ILE A 560 -26.93 -16.20 22.00
CA ILE A 560 -26.59 -15.80 20.62
C ILE A 560 -27.49 -14.64 20.22
N ASN A 561 -26.89 -13.47 19.96
CA ASN A 561 -27.60 -12.28 19.54
C ASN A 561 -28.05 -12.44 18.08
N ARG A 562 -29.33 -12.69 17.86
CA ARG A 562 -29.88 -12.92 16.53
C ARG A 562 -29.74 -11.69 15.62
N GLY A 563 -29.85 -10.48 16.14
CA GLY A 563 -29.74 -9.24 15.39
C GLY A 563 -28.30 -8.96 14.92
N GLY A 564 -27.30 -9.42 15.69
CA GLY A 564 -25.88 -9.31 15.36
C GLY A 564 -25.29 -10.51 14.61
N THR A 565 -26.11 -11.59 14.40
CA THR A 565 -25.69 -12.83 13.73
C THR A 565 -26.27 -12.86 12.33
N ASN A 566 -25.42 -12.95 11.31
CA ASN A 566 -25.85 -13.00 9.92
C ASN A 566 -24.89 -13.80 9.04
N SER A 567 -25.36 -14.18 7.88
CA SER A 567 -24.55 -14.75 6.80
C SER A 567 -25.08 -14.26 5.46
N GLY A 568 -24.19 -14.21 4.47
CA GLY A 568 -24.56 -13.76 3.13
C GLY A 568 -23.55 -14.21 2.08
N VAL A 569 -24.04 -14.25 0.85
CA VAL A 569 -23.23 -14.50 -0.35
C VAL A 569 -23.51 -13.38 -1.34
N GLY A 570 -22.44 -12.76 -1.85
CA GLY A 570 -22.48 -11.79 -2.94
C GLY A 570 -21.68 -12.32 -4.12
N GLU A 571 -22.22 -12.18 -5.32
CA GLU A 571 -21.56 -12.59 -6.56
C GLU A 571 -21.78 -11.58 -7.67
N TRP A 572 -20.76 -11.35 -8.47
CA TRP A 572 -20.89 -10.61 -9.70
C TRP A 572 -19.95 -11.14 -10.78
N ALA A 573 -20.30 -10.89 -12.02
CA ALA A 573 -19.51 -11.21 -13.19
C ALA A 573 -19.43 -10.01 -14.14
N LEU A 574 -18.30 -9.92 -14.86
CA LEU A 574 -18.00 -8.89 -15.83
C LEU A 574 -17.37 -9.54 -17.07
N THR A 575 -17.96 -9.33 -18.22
CA THR A 575 -17.42 -9.77 -19.51
C THR A 575 -17.12 -8.55 -20.37
N SER A 576 -15.95 -8.52 -21.02
CA SER A 576 -15.54 -7.34 -21.77
C SER A 576 -14.91 -7.70 -23.12
N LEU A 577 -15.18 -6.85 -24.10
CA LEU A 577 -14.51 -6.82 -25.38
C LEU A 577 -13.79 -5.47 -25.50
N LEU A 578 -12.54 -5.47 -25.91
CA LEU A 578 -11.74 -4.24 -26.01
C LEU A 578 -10.88 -4.24 -27.27
N SER A 579 -10.64 -3.03 -27.79
CA SER A 579 -9.69 -2.82 -28.88
C SER A 579 -9.02 -1.47 -28.70
N ARG A 580 -7.74 -1.38 -29.08
CA ARG A 580 -6.96 -0.15 -29.13
C ARG A 580 -6.10 -0.15 -30.38
N ILE A 581 -6.01 1.00 -31.03
CA ILE A 581 -5.03 1.27 -32.06
C ILE A 581 -4.19 2.47 -31.66
N ASN A 582 -2.88 2.30 -31.68
CA ASN A 582 -1.90 3.36 -31.55
C ASN A 582 -1.24 3.58 -32.91
N TYR A 583 -1.08 4.81 -33.30
CA TYR A 583 -0.37 5.21 -34.48
C TYR A 583 0.62 6.31 -34.16
N ASN A 584 1.85 6.14 -34.60
CA ASN A 584 2.93 7.09 -34.43
C ASN A 584 3.61 7.35 -35.78
N TYR A 585 3.70 8.61 -36.18
CA TYR A 585 4.43 9.05 -37.35
C TYR A 585 5.66 9.85 -36.95
N LYS A 586 6.85 9.31 -37.28
CA LYS A 586 8.19 9.91 -36.98
C LYS A 586 8.47 10.13 -35.50
N GLY A 587 7.80 9.50 -34.59
CA GLY A 587 7.90 9.83 -33.18
C GLY A 587 7.29 11.18 -32.80
N LYS A 588 6.73 11.93 -33.73
CA LYS A 588 6.25 13.32 -33.57
C LYS A 588 4.75 13.44 -33.43
N TYR A 589 4.01 12.74 -34.29
CA TYR A 589 2.54 12.79 -34.35
C TYR A 589 1.98 11.46 -33.85
N ILE A 590 1.33 11.50 -32.73
CA ILE A 590 0.90 10.31 -32.00
C ILE A 590 -0.62 10.36 -31.88
N VAL A 591 -1.31 9.29 -32.25
CA VAL A 591 -2.76 9.15 -32.11
C VAL A 591 -3.06 7.79 -31.47
N SER A 592 -3.92 7.78 -30.46
CA SER A 592 -4.45 6.56 -29.85
C SER A 592 -5.97 6.60 -29.85
N ALA A 593 -6.61 5.52 -30.28
CA ALA A 593 -8.05 5.34 -30.19
C ALA A 593 -8.34 3.98 -29.54
N ALA A 594 -9.26 3.97 -28.59
CA ALA A 594 -9.67 2.73 -27.90
C ALA A 594 -11.19 2.69 -27.75
N ILE A 595 -11.71 1.48 -27.76
CA ILE A 595 -13.11 1.19 -27.46
C ILE A 595 -13.20 -0.05 -26.57
N ARG A 596 -14.03 0.01 -25.56
CA ARG A 596 -14.32 -1.12 -24.67
C ARG A 596 -15.82 -1.25 -24.47
N GLY A 597 -16.33 -2.48 -24.58
CA GLY A 597 -17.69 -2.84 -24.23
C GLY A 597 -17.68 -3.75 -23.01
N ASP A 598 -18.37 -3.37 -21.93
CA ASP A 598 -18.46 -4.12 -20.68
C ASP A 598 -19.90 -4.58 -20.42
N GLY A 599 -20.08 -5.87 -20.17
CA GLY A 599 -21.35 -6.46 -19.73
C GLY A 599 -21.26 -6.88 -18.26
N SER A 600 -22.01 -6.21 -17.36
CA SER A 600 -21.99 -6.47 -15.92
C SER A 600 -23.29 -7.12 -15.42
N SER A 601 -23.18 -8.14 -14.59
CA SER A 601 -24.30 -8.81 -13.96
C SER A 601 -25.01 -7.93 -12.90
N ARG A 602 -24.40 -6.83 -12.46
CA ARG A 602 -24.97 -5.90 -11.46
C ARG A 602 -26.09 -5.04 -12.00
N PHE A 603 -26.20 -4.89 -13.34
CA PHE A 603 -27.18 -4.04 -13.97
C PHE A 603 -28.43 -4.78 -14.45
N GLY A 604 -29.50 -4.03 -14.62
CA GLY A 604 -30.76 -4.54 -15.11
C GLY A 604 -30.66 -5.14 -16.51
N ALA A 605 -31.59 -6.00 -16.85
CA ALA A 605 -31.56 -6.77 -18.11
C ALA A 605 -31.43 -5.88 -19.36
N ASN A 606 -32.02 -4.66 -19.32
CA ASN A 606 -32.04 -3.73 -20.44
C ASN A 606 -30.74 -2.95 -20.62
N ASN A 607 -29.92 -2.81 -19.56
CA ASN A 607 -28.73 -1.94 -19.54
C ASN A 607 -27.45 -2.66 -19.08
N ARG A 608 -27.35 -3.97 -19.28
CA ARG A 608 -26.17 -4.75 -18.87
C ARG A 608 -24.90 -4.33 -19.54
N TRP A 609 -24.99 -3.89 -20.82
CA TRP A 609 -23.84 -3.53 -21.61
C TRP A 609 -23.65 -2.00 -21.65
N GLY A 610 -22.40 -1.56 -21.39
CA GLY A 610 -21.93 -0.21 -21.57
C GLY A 610 -20.80 -0.18 -22.59
N VAL A 611 -20.69 0.92 -23.37
CA VAL A 611 -19.62 1.12 -24.35
C VAL A 611 -18.85 2.38 -24.01
N PHE A 612 -17.53 2.27 -23.96
CA PHE A 612 -16.62 3.29 -23.46
C PHE A 612 -15.53 3.60 -24.51
N PRO A 613 -15.79 4.54 -25.43
CA PRO A 613 -14.81 4.98 -26.42
C PRO A 613 -13.85 6.02 -25.84
N SER A 614 -12.62 6.06 -26.35
CA SER A 614 -11.67 7.13 -26.10
C SER A 614 -10.79 7.40 -27.30
N ILE A 615 -10.33 8.65 -27.43
CA ILE A 615 -9.36 9.09 -28.41
C ILE A 615 -8.38 10.07 -27.76
N SER A 616 -7.12 10.00 -28.16
CA SER A 616 -6.10 10.96 -27.74
C SER A 616 -5.11 11.23 -28.86
N ALA A 617 -4.52 12.42 -28.84
CA ALA A 617 -3.49 12.84 -29.78
C ALA A 617 -2.35 13.55 -29.03
N GLY A 618 -1.13 13.39 -29.53
CA GLY A 618 0.08 14.04 -29.05
C GLY A 618 0.90 14.58 -30.21
N TRP A 619 1.49 15.74 -29.99
CA TRP A 619 2.41 16.37 -30.94
C TRP A 619 3.69 16.77 -30.22
N VAL A 620 4.80 16.13 -30.60
CA VAL A 620 6.13 16.41 -30.03
C VAL A 620 6.69 17.63 -30.77
N LEU A 621 6.57 18.79 -30.14
CA LEU A 621 6.99 20.07 -30.69
C LEU A 621 8.50 20.20 -30.79
N SER A 622 9.23 19.68 -29.80
CA SER A 622 10.71 19.74 -29.73
C SER A 622 11.38 19.12 -30.96
N ASP A 623 10.73 18.11 -31.58
CA ASP A 623 11.30 17.42 -32.73
C ASP A 623 10.97 18.14 -34.07
N GLU A 624 10.29 19.29 -34.04
CA GLU A 624 9.99 20.07 -35.23
C GLU A 624 11.16 20.98 -35.63
N ALA A 625 11.34 21.19 -36.94
CA ALA A 625 12.45 21.96 -37.47
C ALA A 625 12.57 23.39 -36.89
N PHE A 626 11.44 23.99 -36.49
CA PHE A 626 11.42 25.34 -35.90
C PHE A 626 11.83 25.40 -34.41
N LEU A 627 11.94 24.26 -33.71
CA LEU A 627 12.39 24.17 -32.32
C LEU A 627 13.66 23.33 -32.16
N MET A 628 14.14 22.67 -33.23
CA MET A 628 15.28 21.74 -33.16
C MET A 628 16.59 22.40 -32.69
N ASP A 629 16.74 23.72 -32.95
CA ASP A 629 17.92 24.51 -32.55
C ASP A 629 17.72 25.28 -31.23
N ALA A 630 16.64 24.97 -30.49
CA ALA A 630 16.36 25.65 -29.22
C ALA A 630 17.18 25.04 -28.08
N GLU A 631 18.42 25.52 -27.86
CA GLU A 631 19.38 25.03 -26.84
C GLU A 631 18.83 24.88 -25.42
N LYS A 632 17.78 25.60 -25.07
CA LYS A 632 17.19 25.60 -23.72
C LYS A 632 15.95 24.68 -23.58
N LEU A 633 15.49 24.06 -24.66
CA LEU A 633 14.30 23.24 -24.70
C LEU A 633 14.68 21.80 -25.09
N SER A 634 14.83 20.94 -24.10
CA SER A 634 15.16 19.53 -24.32
C SER A 634 13.98 18.71 -24.83
N PHE A 635 12.75 19.02 -24.38
CA PHE A 635 11.54 18.32 -24.76
C PHE A 635 10.32 19.23 -24.65
N ALA A 636 9.42 19.16 -25.63
CA ALA A 636 8.09 19.78 -25.54
C ALA A 636 7.07 18.95 -26.32
N LYS A 637 5.96 18.61 -25.68
CA LYS A 637 4.85 17.87 -26.28
C LYS A 637 3.52 18.46 -25.84
N VAL A 638 2.63 18.72 -26.80
CA VAL A 638 1.23 19.05 -26.53
C VAL A 638 0.41 17.78 -26.74
N ARG A 639 -0.52 17.53 -25.85
CA ARG A 639 -1.42 16.39 -25.92
C ARG A 639 -2.86 16.79 -25.58
N ALA A 640 -3.81 16.08 -26.19
CA ALA A 640 -5.22 16.21 -25.87
C ALA A 640 -5.89 14.84 -25.88
N SER A 641 -6.85 14.65 -24.99
CA SER A 641 -7.62 13.41 -24.92
C SER A 641 -9.09 13.67 -24.60
N LEU A 642 -9.95 12.79 -25.14
CA LEU A 642 -11.37 12.72 -24.85
C LEU A 642 -11.74 11.25 -24.64
N GLY A 643 -12.47 10.96 -23.56
CA GLY A 643 -12.89 9.60 -23.31
C GLY A 643 -14.14 9.51 -22.44
N VAL A 644 -14.78 8.35 -22.52
CA VAL A 644 -15.90 7.97 -21.68
C VAL A 644 -15.50 6.77 -20.83
N THR A 645 -15.75 6.83 -19.52
CA THR A 645 -15.56 5.72 -18.60
C THR A 645 -16.87 5.39 -17.91
N GLY A 646 -17.04 4.13 -17.50
CA GLY A 646 -18.19 3.67 -16.75
C GLY A 646 -17.87 3.43 -15.28
N ASN A 647 -18.91 3.25 -14.47
CA ASN A 647 -18.79 2.78 -13.09
C ASN A 647 -19.84 1.71 -12.83
N ASN A 648 -19.39 0.53 -12.38
CA ASN A 648 -20.25 -0.59 -11.99
C ASN A 648 -20.14 -0.92 -10.49
N ASN A 649 -19.56 -0.04 -9.69
CA ASN A 649 -19.39 -0.26 -8.26
C ASN A 649 -20.68 0.05 -7.48
N ILE A 650 -21.73 -0.69 -7.78
CA ILE A 650 -23.01 -0.70 -7.08
C ILE A 650 -23.15 -2.02 -6.33
N GLY A 651 -24.08 -2.09 -5.39
CA GLY A 651 -24.36 -3.31 -4.64
C GLY A 651 -24.76 -4.48 -5.55
N ASP A 652 -24.42 -5.70 -5.14
CA ASP A 652 -24.84 -6.91 -5.86
C ASP A 652 -26.38 -7.06 -5.73
N TYR A 653 -27.01 -7.55 -6.79
CA TYR A 653 -28.46 -7.82 -6.85
C TYR A 653 -29.39 -6.60 -6.73
N THR A 654 -28.87 -5.36 -6.77
CA THR A 654 -29.68 -4.14 -6.62
C THR A 654 -30.74 -3.95 -7.72
N GLN A 655 -30.60 -4.65 -8.86
CA GLN A 655 -31.60 -4.68 -9.92
C GLN A 655 -32.85 -5.53 -9.59
N TYR A 656 -32.78 -6.37 -8.54
CA TYR A 656 -33.88 -7.24 -8.14
C TYR A 656 -34.66 -6.68 -6.95
N ALA A 657 -35.92 -7.08 -6.84
CA ALA A 657 -36.66 -6.90 -5.58
C ALA A 657 -36.10 -7.86 -4.53
N LEU A 658 -35.60 -7.30 -3.44
CA LEU A 658 -35.06 -8.08 -2.33
C LEU A 658 -36.12 -8.24 -1.23
N VAL A 659 -36.11 -9.38 -0.55
CA VAL A 659 -36.98 -9.69 0.56
C VAL A 659 -36.17 -9.74 1.85
N ASN A 660 -36.62 -8.98 2.84
CA ASN A 660 -36.08 -9.06 4.20
C ASN A 660 -36.90 -10.07 4.99
N ASN A 661 -36.28 -11.13 5.48
CA ASN A 661 -36.90 -12.20 6.28
C ASN A 661 -36.67 -12.03 7.80
N THR A 662 -36.15 -10.89 8.24
CA THR A 662 -35.92 -10.57 9.67
C THR A 662 -37.02 -9.66 10.25
N VAL A 663 -38.06 -9.35 9.47
CA VAL A 663 -39.21 -8.58 9.96
C VAL A 663 -40.10 -9.47 10.82
N ASN A 664 -40.67 -8.87 11.84
CA ASN A 664 -41.58 -9.56 12.73
C ASN A 664 -43.07 -9.17 12.41
N TYR A 665 -43.95 -10.07 12.65
CA TYR A 665 -45.35 -9.90 12.42
C TYR A 665 -46.13 -10.49 13.60
N VAL A 666 -47.23 -9.87 14.00
CA VAL A 666 -48.04 -10.37 15.11
C VAL A 666 -49.14 -11.27 14.55
N PHE A 667 -49.12 -12.53 14.94
CA PHE A 667 -50.14 -13.52 14.60
C PHE A 667 -50.64 -14.21 15.86
N ASN A 668 -51.97 -14.18 16.06
CA ASN A 668 -52.63 -14.74 17.23
C ASN A 668 -51.98 -14.30 18.56
N ASN A 669 -51.74 -13.01 18.71
CA ASN A 669 -51.05 -12.36 19.85
C ASN A 669 -49.61 -12.81 20.12
N ASN A 670 -48.97 -13.53 19.18
CA ASN A 670 -47.56 -13.93 19.22
C ASN A 670 -46.78 -13.21 18.15
N VAL A 671 -45.54 -12.81 18.48
CA VAL A 671 -44.59 -12.27 17.51
C VAL A 671 -43.98 -13.44 16.75
N VAL A 672 -44.21 -13.50 15.45
CA VAL A 672 -43.64 -14.55 14.56
C VAL A 672 -42.77 -13.92 13.49
N PRO A 673 -41.69 -14.60 13.04
CA PRO A 673 -40.87 -14.15 11.91
C PRO A 673 -41.71 -14.07 10.64
N GLY A 674 -41.57 -13.01 9.89
CA GLY A 674 -42.21 -12.75 8.61
C GLY A 674 -41.22 -12.39 7.54
N ALA A 675 -41.73 -12.10 6.35
CA ALA A 675 -40.95 -11.60 5.23
C ALA A 675 -41.63 -10.38 4.60
N ALA A 676 -40.84 -9.37 4.26
CA ALA A 676 -41.32 -8.18 3.57
C ALA A 676 -40.40 -7.75 2.46
N VAL A 677 -40.93 -7.16 1.41
CA VAL A 677 -40.13 -6.56 0.33
C VAL A 677 -39.31 -5.41 0.91
N SER A 678 -37.96 -5.45 0.75
CA SER A 678 -37.05 -4.43 1.24
C SER A 678 -36.55 -3.49 0.15
N SER A 679 -36.63 -3.88 -1.13
CA SER A 679 -36.25 -3.05 -2.27
C SER A 679 -37.15 -3.34 -3.48
N LEU A 680 -37.31 -2.36 -4.36
CA LEU A 680 -38.02 -2.52 -5.63
C LEU A 680 -37.06 -2.98 -6.72
N SER A 681 -37.52 -3.80 -7.65
CA SER A 681 -36.76 -4.17 -8.85
C SER A 681 -36.63 -2.99 -9.81
N ASN A 682 -35.46 -2.91 -10.49
CA ASN A 682 -35.24 -1.93 -11.56
C ASN A 682 -34.51 -2.58 -12.74
N ALA A 683 -35.26 -3.03 -13.73
CA ALA A 683 -34.72 -3.63 -14.96
C ALA A 683 -33.93 -2.61 -15.82
N ASN A 684 -34.14 -1.31 -15.59
CA ASN A 684 -33.46 -0.22 -16.29
C ASN A 684 -32.27 0.36 -15.51
N LEU A 685 -31.90 -0.26 -14.37
CA LEU A 685 -30.68 0.12 -13.65
C LEU A 685 -29.48 -0.05 -14.58
N GLY A 686 -28.72 1.00 -14.79
CA GLY A 686 -27.64 1.03 -15.77
C GLY A 686 -26.39 1.74 -15.28
N TRP A 687 -25.49 1.94 -16.20
CA TRP A 687 -24.17 2.48 -15.97
C TRP A 687 -24.19 3.95 -15.55
N GLU A 688 -23.42 4.28 -14.52
CA GLU A 688 -22.94 5.64 -14.31
C GLU A 688 -21.81 5.89 -15.28
N THR A 689 -21.86 6.98 -16.07
CA THR A 689 -20.86 7.30 -17.09
C THR A 689 -20.23 8.65 -16.82
N THR A 690 -18.91 8.74 -17.02
CA THR A 690 -18.14 9.96 -16.90
C THR A 690 -17.49 10.28 -18.26
N GLN A 691 -17.74 11.49 -18.78
CA GLN A 691 -17.03 12.04 -19.93
C GLN A 691 -15.92 12.96 -19.44
N GLN A 692 -14.74 12.81 -19.99
CA GLN A 692 -13.58 13.61 -19.62
C GLN A 692 -12.85 14.10 -20.84
N PHE A 693 -12.51 15.40 -20.83
CA PHE A 693 -11.62 16.06 -21.77
C PHE A 693 -10.38 16.52 -21.02
N ASP A 694 -9.20 16.29 -21.60
CA ASP A 694 -7.91 16.63 -20.98
C ASP A 694 -7.00 17.28 -22.04
N ILE A 695 -6.30 18.34 -21.67
CA ILE A 695 -5.22 18.94 -22.43
C ILE A 695 -3.99 19.01 -21.54
N GLY A 696 -2.82 18.66 -22.07
CA GLY A 696 -1.56 18.68 -21.36
C GLY A 696 -0.43 19.26 -22.20
N LEU A 697 0.55 19.82 -21.52
CA LEU A 697 1.84 20.24 -22.02
C LEU A 697 2.91 19.54 -21.17
N ASP A 698 3.78 18.80 -21.83
CA ASP A 698 4.91 18.10 -21.20
C ASP A 698 6.22 18.72 -21.64
#